data_602b46d0a44c0b944e93fda850fa9d85
#
_entry.id   602b46d0a44c0b944e93fda850fa9d85
#
_cell.length_a   1.000
_cell.length_b   1.000
_cell.length_c   1.000
_cell.angle_alpha   90.00
_cell.angle_beta   90.00
_cell.angle_gamma   90.00
#
_symmetry.space_group_name_H-M   'P 1'
#
loop_
_entity.id
_entity.type
_entity.pdbx_description
1 polymer ?
#
loop_
_entity_poly.entity_id
_entity_poly.type
_entity_poly.pdbx_seq_one_letter_code
_entity_poly.pdbx_strand_id
1 'polypeptide(L)'
;VRALLLSVLAVALVVVAPASAVAAAERPGPDIVLVGTTGLQWEDVDPATTPALHDLTTRGALGSTSVRSLRTSTCPADGWLSLSAATRAVDVDLRGSSGVDLLPFGDCRALTDPGADGRIPAWDVFTSVDARGSYGAVPGTVGDALTSAGRTTAALGPGAAIALAATDGRVTGTYAPVDPADAAALSAATADALAHADVVVVDLGAVRGTTAAERAPSLALVEQAAAVVRDALDASAPTTLLVASVADAFAAPRLQVGAASGPGVGSPTPGSALTSASTRQPGYVITADWARTLLAAAGADGGVRTTGAVVTGSDTDRSAPDAIAAARDDSVRTVAVRALVSPHYVGYALLIVTPVLVAGLVVRRRATHGQSRTTRAVHVAALVGAAVPLAATLAGLVPWWRTQIPWVTLVGIVVTLAAVTAGLALARPVARTTLGGVGLVAGLTVLVLVADVLAGSRLQLNGVIGTQALVAGRFYGVNNTSFALLGAATPFVGVALASPLVARGRRRLGALIVIATGLVIVIVDGLPSLGADFGGPPALVPGIAVTALLVAGVRLTWQRVLGVLGAGAVVVAAFAIADWLRPEAARTHLGAFVQQVLDGEGLDVVARKLSQNVGGIVSSPAAIAGVVVGGLLLWAGLRWRVLPVEPVRETVAAQPLVGAALAGACTTLALGFAVNDSGILVPLVGLALVIPLVLAEWTAQLRRVEPAA
;
A
#
# COMPACT_ATOMS: atom_id res chain seq x y z
N VAL A 1 -19.32 7.73 -32.73
CA VAL A 1 -18.57 8.67 -31.89
C VAL A 1 -19.53 9.48 -31.00
N ARG A 2 -20.61 10.10 -31.55
CA ARG A 2 -21.59 10.87 -30.73
C ARG A 2 -22.35 10.00 -29.72
N ALA A 3 -22.74 8.78 -30.06
CA ALA A 3 -23.40 7.86 -29.14
C ALA A 3 -22.49 7.37 -28.02
N LEU A 4 -21.18 7.21 -28.28
CA LEU A 4 -20.18 6.79 -27.30
C LEU A 4 -19.88 7.90 -26.27
N LEU A 5 -19.82 9.17 -26.73
CA LEU A 5 -19.63 10.33 -25.86
C LEU A 5 -20.81 10.55 -24.94
N LEU A 6 -22.04 10.34 -25.39
CA LEU A 6 -23.23 10.44 -24.56
C LEU A 6 -23.35 9.32 -23.52
N SER A 7 -22.88 8.12 -23.83
CA SER A 7 -22.85 7.00 -22.87
C SER A 7 -21.80 7.20 -21.77
N VAL A 8 -20.65 7.78 -22.10
CA VAL A 8 -19.61 8.12 -21.09
C VAL A 8 -20.05 9.27 -20.20
N LEU A 9 -20.76 10.27 -20.74
CA LEU A 9 -21.35 11.36 -19.97
C LEU A 9 -22.46 10.87 -19.03
N ALA A 10 -23.28 9.91 -19.45
CA ALA A 10 -24.35 9.33 -18.64
C ALA A 10 -23.82 8.51 -17.44
N VAL A 11 -22.69 7.82 -17.60
CA VAL A 11 -22.03 7.10 -16.49
C VAL A 11 -21.38 8.05 -15.50
N ALA A 12 -20.89 9.20 -15.95
CA ALA A 12 -20.31 10.22 -15.05
C ALA A 12 -21.38 10.94 -14.19
N LEU A 13 -22.64 11.01 -14.65
CA LEU A 13 -23.73 11.68 -13.93
C LEU A 13 -24.37 10.86 -12.81
N VAL A 14 -24.18 9.54 -12.79
CA VAL A 14 -24.78 8.65 -11.77
C VAL A 14 -23.96 8.59 -10.46
N VAL A 15 -22.74 9.13 -10.43
CA VAL A 15 -21.82 9.02 -9.26
C VAL A 15 -21.89 10.23 -8.32
N VAL A 16 -22.64 11.28 -8.66
CA VAL A 16 -22.77 12.46 -7.79
C VAL A 16 -24.10 12.42 -7.04
N ALA A 17 -24.21 11.54 -6.06
CA ALA A 17 -25.16 11.73 -4.97
C ALA A 17 -24.52 12.71 -3.98
N PRO A 18 -25.18 13.84 -3.63
CA PRO A 18 -24.67 14.71 -2.58
C PRO A 18 -24.71 13.95 -1.26
N ALA A 19 -23.56 13.72 -0.64
CA ALA A 19 -23.51 13.39 0.76
C ALA A 19 -24.09 14.58 1.53
N SER A 20 -25.31 14.43 2.05
CA SER A 20 -25.90 15.37 2.96
C SER A 20 -24.96 15.54 4.14
N ALA A 21 -24.34 16.72 4.25
CA ALA A 21 -23.65 17.12 5.47
C ALA A 21 -24.71 17.26 6.55
N VAL A 22 -24.86 16.22 7.37
CA VAL A 22 -25.52 16.35 8.67
C VAL A 22 -24.60 17.23 9.50
N ALA A 23 -25.02 18.47 9.73
CA ALA A 23 -24.40 19.33 10.73
C ALA A 23 -24.49 18.58 12.06
N ALA A 24 -23.35 18.07 12.52
CA ALA A 24 -23.23 17.53 13.86
C ALA A 24 -23.49 18.68 14.84
N ALA A 25 -24.58 18.59 15.58
CA ALA A 25 -24.78 19.45 16.75
C ALA A 25 -23.59 19.23 17.68
N GLU A 26 -22.92 20.33 18.05
CA GLU A 26 -21.84 20.33 19.05
C GLU A 26 -22.36 19.70 20.34
N ARG A 27 -22.04 18.43 20.57
CA ARG A 27 -22.09 17.82 21.90
C ARG A 27 -20.72 17.95 22.50
N PRO A 28 -20.59 18.44 23.72
CA PRO A 28 -19.33 18.31 24.41
C PRO A 28 -18.95 16.83 24.41
N GLY A 29 -17.76 16.54 23.85
CA GLY A 29 -17.25 15.17 23.79
C GLY A 29 -17.04 14.59 25.20
N PRO A 30 -17.10 13.27 25.36
CA PRO A 30 -16.72 12.64 26.62
C PRO A 30 -15.23 12.85 26.87
N ASP A 31 -14.81 12.80 28.14
CA ASP A 31 -13.42 12.81 28.51
C ASP A 31 -12.64 11.72 27.79
N ILE A 32 -11.45 12.03 27.33
CA ILE A 32 -10.62 11.11 26.56
C ILE A 32 -9.21 10.99 27.15
N VAL A 33 -8.72 9.76 27.24
CA VAL A 33 -7.36 9.43 27.65
C VAL A 33 -6.66 8.67 26.53
N LEU A 34 -5.49 9.15 26.10
CA LEU A 34 -4.57 8.43 25.24
C LEU A 34 -3.38 7.93 26.08
N VAL A 35 -3.30 6.64 26.27
CA VAL A 35 -2.16 5.95 26.86
C VAL A 35 -1.21 5.55 25.74
N GLY A 36 -0.13 6.31 25.59
CA GLY A 36 0.86 6.12 24.56
C GLY A 36 2.13 5.46 25.08
N THR A 37 2.83 4.76 24.21
CA THR A 37 4.14 4.17 24.44
C THR A 37 4.89 4.07 23.11
N THR A 38 6.11 3.57 23.11
CA THR A 38 6.86 3.28 21.90
C THR A 38 7.49 1.89 21.98
N GLY A 39 7.50 1.16 20.87
CA GLY A 39 8.11 -0.16 20.77
C GLY A 39 7.29 -1.31 21.39
N LEU A 40 6.08 -1.09 21.85
CA LEU A 40 5.23 -2.14 22.43
C LEU A 40 4.61 -2.97 21.30
N GLN A 41 4.84 -4.27 21.32
CA GLN A 41 4.36 -5.25 20.34
C GLN A 41 3.35 -6.19 20.99
N TRP A 42 2.55 -6.89 20.19
CA TRP A 42 1.54 -7.82 20.71
C TRP A 42 2.17 -9.04 21.42
N GLU A 43 3.43 -9.35 21.11
CA GLU A 43 4.20 -10.38 21.79
C GLU A 43 4.51 -10.02 23.27
N ASP A 44 4.52 -8.73 23.60
CA ASP A 44 4.77 -8.22 24.95
C ASP A 44 3.51 -8.18 25.84
N VAL A 45 2.32 -8.28 25.25
CA VAL A 45 1.04 -8.18 25.99
C VAL A 45 0.59 -9.57 26.39
N ASP A 46 0.68 -9.87 27.68
CA ASP A 46 0.38 -11.21 28.22
C ASP A 46 -0.31 -11.08 29.61
N PRO A 47 -1.40 -11.82 29.86
CA PRO A 47 -2.15 -11.71 31.12
C PRO A 47 -1.36 -12.08 32.38
N ALA A 48 -0.29 -12.86 32.26
CA ALA A 48 0.53 -13.29 33.39
C ALA A 48 1.72 -12.37 33.64
N THR A 49 2.37 -11.87 32.60
CA THR A 49 3.62 -11.08 32.72
C THR A 49 3.40 -9.58 32.61
N THR A 50 2.35 -9.15 31.90
CA THR A 50 1.98 -7.73 31.71
C THR A 50 0.47 -7.52 31.90
N PRO A 51 -0.06 -7.81 33.11
CA PRO A 51 -1.51 -7.80 33.36
C PRO A 51 -2.17 -6.42 33.18
N ALA A 52 -1.48 -5.32 33.46
CA ALA A 52 -2.05 -4.00 33.28
C ALA A 52 -2.15 -3.60 31.81
N LEU A 53 -1.11 -3.85 31.02
CA LEU A 53 -1.14 -3.67 29.57
C LEU A 53 -2.18 -4.56 28.91
N HIS A 54 -2.29 -5.82 29.37
CA HIS A 54 -3.31 -6.74 28.90
C HIS A 54 -4.72 -6.22 29.17
N ASP A 55 -4.99 -5.76 30.40
CA ASP A 55 -6.30 -5.23 30.77
C ASP A 55 -6.65 -3.97 29.94
N LEU A 56 -5.75 -2.97 29.90
CA LEU A 56 -5.97 -1.74 29.16
C LEU A 56 -6.26 -1.99 27.66
N THR A 57 -5.58 -2.96 27.06
CA THR A 57 -5.71 -3.26 25.64
C THR A 57 -6.91 -4.13 25.28
N THR A 58 -7.48 -4.85 26.24
CA THR A 58 -8.62 -5.78 26.01
C THR A 58 -9.97 -5.21 26.36
N ARG A 59 -10.07 -3.95 26.82
CA ARG A 59 -11.33 -3.29 27.21
C ARG A 59 -12.29 -3.04 26.04
N GLY A 60 -11.80 -3.05 24.80
CA GLY A 60 -12.59 -2.75 23.61
C GLY A 60 -12.05 -3.39 22.35
N ALA A 61 -12.03 -2.64 21.26
CA ALA A 61 -11.45 -3.07 20.00
C ALA A 61 -9.93 -3.02 20.08
N LEU A 62 -9.29 -3.99 19.43
CA LEU A 62 -7.83 -4.09 19.38
C LEU A 62 -7.33 -4.41 17.96
N GLY A 63 -6.09 -4.07 17.68
CA GLY A 63 -5.45 -4.28 16.37
C GLY A 63 -4.01 -3.78 16.37
N SER A 64 -3.43 -3.71 15.21
CA SER A 64 -2.04 -3.29 15.03
C SER A 64 -1.95 -1.87 14.48
N THR A 65 -1.11 -1.04 15.10
CA THR A 65 -0.74 0.26 14.58
C THR A 65 0.44 0.12 13.63
N SER A 66 0.25 0.57 12.40
CA SER A 66 1.35 0.73 11.44
C SER A 66 1.98 2.10 11.68
N VAL A 67 3.14 2.10 12.33
CA VAL A 67 3.91 3.31 12.64
C VAL A 67 4.91 3.55 11.53
N ARG A 68 4.71 4.60 10.74
CA ARG A 68 5.61 4.98 9.65
C ARG A 68 5.79 6.48 9.60
N SER A 69 6.98 6.94 9.95
CA SER A 69 7.43 8.30 9.69
C SER A 69 8.00 8.42 8.26
N LEU A 70 8.86 9.37 8.02
CA LEU A 70 9.64 9.46 6.78
C LEU A 70 10.83 8.49 6.76
N ARG A 71 11.16 7.86 7.89
CA ARG A 71 12.20 6.83 8.03
C ARG A 71 11.64 5.43 7.79
N THR A 72 12.52 4.46 7.54
CA THR A 72 12.15 3.03 7.48
C THR A 72 11.74 2.46 8.82
N SER A 73 12.37 2.93 9.90
CA SER A 73 12.00 2.65 11.28
C SER A 73 11.68 3.97 11.97
N THR A 74 10.57 4.03 12.66
CA THR A 74 10.06 5.26 13.29
C THR A 74 10.67 5.44 14.66
N CYS A 75 11.42 6.53 14.85
CA CYS A 75 11.95 6.90 16.15
C CYS A 75 10.85 7.38 17.11
N PRO A 76 11.05 7.29 18.44
CA PRO A 76 10.07 7.79 19.42
C PRO A 76 9.63 9.24 19.16
N ALA A 77 10.58 10.15 18.91
CA ALA A 77 10.24 11.53 18.60
C ALA A 77 9.39 11.67 17.33
N ASP A 78 9.72 10.91 16.25
CA ASP A 78 8.94 10.91 15.01
C ASP A 78 7.47 10.48 15.24
N GLY A 79 7.26 9.45 16.08
CA GLY A 79 5.92 8.94 16.38
C GLY A 79 5.06 9.97 17.11
N TRP A 80 5.60 10.58 18.15
CA TRP A 80 4.92 11.62 18.91
C TRP A 80 4.70 12.90 18.08
N LEU A 81 5.69 13.31 17.26
CA LEU A 81 5.54 14.42 16.32
C LEU A 81 4.46 14.12 15.25
N SER A 82 4.39 12.87 14.77
CA SER A 82 3.34 12.45 13.81
C SER A 82 1.94 12.52 14.44
N LEU A 83 1.81 12.21 15.74
CA LEU A 83 0.58 12.41 16.49
C LEU A 83 0.26 13.92 16.61
N SER A 84 1.23 14.74 17.03
CA SER A 84 1.11 16.19 17.17
C SER A 84 0.72 16.90 15.88
N ALA A 85 1.25 16.47 14.74
CA ALA A 85 0.97 17.03 13.42
C ALA A 85 -0.23 16.40 12.73
N ALA A 86 -0.85 15.35 13.29
CA ALA A 86 -1.90 14.53 12.68
C ALA A 86 -1.55 13.98 11.29
N THR A 87 -0.26 13.86 10.99
CA THR A 87 0.32 13.32 9.74
C THR A 87 1.75 12.86 9.99
N ARG A 88 2.41 12.29 8.96
CA ARG A 88 3.80 11.83 9.09
C ARG A 88 4.77 12.97 9.31
N ALA A 89 5.48 12.92 10.43
CA ALA A 89 6.51 13.87 10.83
C ALA A 89 7.82 13.16 11.14
N VAL A 90 8.91 13.94 11.26
CA VAL A 90 10.26 13.42 11.55
C VAL A 90 11.08 14.46 12.30
N ASP A 91 12.00 14.01 13.17
CA ASP A 91 12.81 14.87 14.04
C ASP A 91 14.13 15.34 13.44
N VAL A 92 14.49 14.90 12.22
CA VAL A 92 15.75 15.25 11.54
C VAL A 92 15.56 15.53 10.05
N ASP A 93 16.45 16.37 9.50
CA ASP A 93 16.48 16.65 8.06
C ASP A 93 17.10 15.47 7.28
N LEU A 94 16.29 14.82 6.47
CA LEU A 94 16.69 13.70 5.63
C LEU A 94 17.30 14.10 4.27
N ARG A 95 17.42 15.40 3.97
CA ARG A 95 17.87 15.90 2.64
C ARG A 95 19.35 15.82 2.38
N GLY A 96 20.16 15.77 3.41
CA GLY A 96 21.63 15.65 3.27
C GLY A 96 22.11 14.25 2.92
N SER A 97 21.22 13.35 2.83
CA SER A 97 21.44 11.94 2.73
C SER A 97 20.84 11.42 1.42
N SER A 98 21.64 10.73 0.62
CA SER A 98 21.27 10.15 -0.68
C SER A 98 20.12 9.15 -0.54
N GLY A 99 18.91 9.62 -0.21
CA GLY A 99 17.63 8.88 -0.24
C GLY A 99 17.56 7.71 0.75
N VAL A 100 16.54 7.71 1.49
CA VAL A 100 15.81 6.56 2.04
C VAL A 100 16.30 5.84 3.30
N ASP A 101 17.55 5.70 3.67
CA ASP A 101 17.94 4.98 4.90
C ASP A 101 19.18 5.57 5.53
N LEU A 102 19.01 6.52 6.45
CA LEU A 102 20.20 7.29 6.71
C LEU A 102 20.59 7.51 8.12
N LEU A 103 19.83 7.03 9.04
CA LEU A 103 20.33 6.90 10.39
C LEU A 103 20.33 5.41 10.73
N PRO A 104 21.50 4.85 11.06
CA PRO A 104 21.57 3.52 11.64
C PRO A 104 20.63 3.40 12.82
N PHE A 105 20.14 2.18 13.10
CA PHE A 105 19.46 1.90 14.35
C PHE A 105 20.32 2.42 15.51
N GLY A 106 19.79 3.33 16.30
CA GLY A 106 20.53 3.94 17.44
C GLY A 106 20.64 5.45 17.39
N ASP A 107 20.42 6.10 16.25
CA ASP A 107 20.50 7.56 16.14
C ASP A 107 19.15 8.26 16.38
N CYS A 108 18.23 7.63 17.09
CA CYS A 108 17.01 8.29 17.53
C CYS A 108 17.30 9.27 18.65
N ARG A 109 16.70 10.47 18.54
CA ARG A 109 16.77 11.47 19.60
C ARG A 109 16.07 10.95 20.85
N ALA A 110 16.68 11.14 22.02
CA ALA A 110 16.03 10.90 23.28
C ALA A 110 14.92 11.95 23.50
N LEU A 111 13.79 11.51 24.03
CA LEU A 111 12.74 12.42 24.48
C LEU A 111 13.20 13.10 25.77
N THR A 112 12.91 14.38 25.87
CA THR A 112 13.28 15.20 27.04
C THR A 112 12.06 15.98 27.51
N ASP A 113 12.01 16.22 28.82
CA ASP A 113 10.98 17.04 29.42
C ASP A 113 11.00 18.47 28.87
N PRO A 114 9.86 19.18 28.85
CA PRO A 114 9.78 20.58 28.50
C PRO A 114 10.71 21.42 29.41
N GLY A 115 11.25 22.52 28.89
CA GLY A 115 12.00 23.49 29.68
C GLY A 115 11.14 24.17 30.74
N ALA A 116 11.78 24.90 31.61
CA ALA A 116 11.10 25.66 32.69
C ALA A 116 10.08 26.69 32.16
N ASP A 117 10.19 27.05 30.88
CA ASP A 117 9.25 27.90 30.16
C ASP A 117 8.07 27.13 29.52
N GLY A 118 7.99 25.82 29.73
CA GLY A 118 6.99 24.91 29.14
C GLY A 118 7.22 24.58 27.69
N ARG A 119 8.36 24.97 27.09
CA ARG A 119 8.66 24.73 25.68
C ARG A 119 9.43 23.42 25.46
N ILE A 120 9.06 22.69 24.41
CA ILE A 120 9.75 21.45 24.00
C ILE A 120 11.14 21.81 23.45
N PRO A 121 12.22 21.18 23.94
CA PRO A 121 13.57 21.39 23.42
C PRO A 121 13.65 21.00 21.92
N ALA A 122 14.42 21.78 21.15
CA ALA A 122 14.62 21.57 19.71
C ALA A 122 13.35 21.71 18.81
N TRP A 123 12.27 22.34 19.30
CA TRP A 123 11.03 22.51 18.54
C TRP A 123 11.22 23.20 17.19
N ASP A 124 12.08 24.23 17.16
CA ASP A 124 12.38 24.96 15.90
C ASP A 124 13.06 24.05 14.84
N VAL A 125 13.81 23.04 15.31
CA VAL A 125 14.39 22.03 14.40
C VAL A 125 13.28 21.17 13.83
N PHE A 126 12.37 20.66 14.66
CA PHE A 126 11.24 19.81 14.21
C PHE A 126 10.37 20.54 13.19
N THR A 127 9.93 21.76 13.51
CA THR A 127 9.07 22.54 12.60
C THR A 127 9.76 22.91 11.29
N SER A 128 11.07 23.26 11.34
CA SER A 128 11.82 23.58 10.13
C SER A 128 12.06 22.39 9.22
N VAL A 129 12.20 21.18 9.77
CA VAL A 129 12.36 19.93 9.03
C VAL A 129 11.04 19.51 8.38
N ASP A 130 9.97 19.51 9.17
CA ASP A 130 8.66 19.04 8.72
C ASP A 130 8.00 20.00 7.71
N ALA A 131 8.17 21.30 7.85
CA ALA A 131 7.72 22.29 6.87
C ALA A 131 8.32 22.06 5.45
N ARG A 132 9.50 21.45 5.39
CA ARG A 132 10.19 21.10 4.15
C ARG A 132 9.88 19.67 3.69
N GLY A 133 9.19 18.89 4.51
CA GLY A 133 8.82 17.51 4.23
C GLY A 133 7.75 17.38 3.14
N SER A 134 7.64 16.18 2.55
CA SER A 134 6.66 15.89 1.48
C SER A 134 5.21 15.79 1.97
N TYR A 135 5.00 15.67 3.28
CA TYR A 135 3.66 15.54 3.87
C TYR A 135 3.11 16.85 4.44
N GLY A 136 3.90 17.93 4.44
CA GLY A 136 3.47 19.23 4.96
C GLY A 136 3.07 19.15 6.44
N ALA A 137 3.78 18.38 7.23
CA ALA A 137 3.49 18.23 8.65
C ALA A 137 3.74 19.55 9.38
N VAL A 138 2.82 19.88 10.27
CA VAL A 138 2.91 21.05 11.16
C VAL A 138 2.80 20.53 12.59
N PRO A 139 3.93 20.24 13.26
CA PRO A 139 3.93 19.88 14.68
C PRO A 139 3.20 20.95 15.51
N GLY A 140 2.38 20.52 16.44
CA GLY A 140 1.54 21.41 17.25
C GLY A 140 0.10 21.57 16.79
N THR A 141 -0.24 21.05 15.61
CA THR A 141 -1.61 21.12 15.06
C THR A 141 -2.67 20.56 16.01
N VAL A 142 -2.39 19.46 16.69
CA VAL A 142 -3.32 18.84 17.66
C VAL A 142 -3.49 19.72 18.90
N GLY A 143 -2.41 20.24 19.48
CA GLY A 143 -2.46 21.14 20.64
C GLY A 143 -3.24 22.42 20.35
N ASP A 144 -2.99 23.06 19.21
CA ASP A 144 -3.72 24.28 18.78
C ASP A 144 -5.20 24.01 18.55
N ALA A 145 -5.55 22.86 17.95
CA ALA A 145 -6.94 22.49 17.70
C ALA A 145 -7.71 22.26 19.01
N LEU A 146 -7.12 21.56 19.98
CA LEU A 146 -7.72 21.34 21.29
C LEU A 146 -7.91 22.66 22.04
N THR A 147 -6.90 23.53 22.04
CA THR A 147 -6.97 24.86 22.65
C THR A 147 -8.05 25.73 22.00
N SER A 148 -8.11 25.73 20.66
CA SER A 148 -9.14 26.46 19.89
C SER A 148 -10.55 25.97 20.16
N ALA A 149 -10.72 24.71 20.47
CA ALA A 149 -11.98 24.10 20.89
C ALA A 149 -12.31 24.32 22.37
N GLY A 150 -11.45 25.05 23.11
CA GLY A 150 -11.63 25.34 24.54
C GLY A 150 -11.44 24.13 25.44
N ARG A 151 -10.69 23.09 24.99
CA ARG A 151 -10.46 21.89 25.78
C ARG A 151 -9.27 22.08 26.70
N THR A 152 -9.45 21.66 27.94
CA THR A 152 -8.37 21.55 28.92
C THR A 152 -7.55 20.28 28.68
N THR A 153 -6.22 20.39 28.72
CA THR A 153 -5.32 19.29 28.38
C THR A 153 -4.33 19.00 29.48
N ALA A 154 -3.94 17.74 29.66
CA ALA A 154 -2.87 17.33 30.55
C ALA A 154 -1.94 16.35 29.83
N ALA A 155 -0.64 16.65 29.88
CA ALA A 155 0.43 15.82 29.35
C ALA A 155 1.23 15.19 30.48
N LEU A 156 1.32 13.86 30.53
CA LEU A 156 2.15 13.11 31.45
C LEU A 156 3.28 12.43 30.67
N GLY A 157 4.51 12.88 30.91
CA GLY A 157 5.71 12.41 30.21
C GLY A 157 6.06 13.17 28.94
N PRO A 158 7.33 13.03 28.46
CA PRO A 158 7.89 13.89 27.42
C PRO A 158 7.25 13.65 26.04
N GLY A 159 6.84 12.42 25.70
CA GLY A 159 6.14 12.15 24.46
C GLY A 159 4.74 12.76 24.43
N ALA A 160 4.01 12.71 25.55
CA ALA A 160 2.72 13.36 25.70
C ALA A 160 2.85 14.89 25.58
N ALA A 161 3.92 15.47 26.11
CA ALA A 161 4.23 16.88 25.94
C ALA A 161 4.37 17.28 24.46
N ILE A 162 5.09 16.46 23.65
CA ILE A 162 5.20 16.67 22.20
C ILE A 162 3.82 16.57 21.52
N ALA A 163 3.01 15.58 21.89
CA ALA A 163 1.70 15.37 21.29
C ALA A 163 0.74 16.55 21.53
N LEU A 164 0.81 17.16 22.71
CA LEU A 164 -0.07 18.28 23.13
C LEU A 164 0.61 19.65 23.04
N ALA A 165 1.80 19.75 22.46
CA ALA A 165 2.40 21.06 22.21
C ALA A 165 1.58 21.86 21.20
N ALA A 166 1.56 23.18 21.34
CA ALA A 166 1.09 24.12 20.34
C ALA A 166 2.14 24.30 19.23
N THR A 167 1.80 24.99 18.15
CA THR A 167 2.73 25.25 17.03
C THR A 167 3.94 26.11 17.44
N ASP A 168 3.86 26.86 18.54
CA ASP A 168 4.99 27.60 19.12
C ASP A 168 5.92 26.70 19.97
N GLY A 169 5.56 25.43 20.16
CA GLY A 169 6.30 24.43 20.90
C GLY A 169 6.05 24.42 22.41
N ARG A 170 5.12 25.21 22.90
CA ARG A 170 4.70 25.17 24.30
C ARG A 170 3.65 24.10 24.53
N VAL A 171 3.78 23.38 25.63
CA VAL A 171 2.76 22.40 26.02
C VAL A 171 1.47 23.14 26.36
N THR A 172 0.36 22.71 25.79
CA THR A 172 -0.97 23.23 26.12
C THR A 172 -1.45 22.58 27.44
N GLY A 173 -2.00 23.38 28.34
CA GLY A 173 -2.49 22.88 29.65
C GLY A 173 -1.38 22.50 30.64
N THR A 174 -1.59 21.44 31.41
CA THR A 174 -0.67 21.01 32.49
C THR A 174 0.34 19.97 32.00
N TYR A 175 1.51 19.94 32.62
CA TYR A 175 2.54 18.94 32.38
C TYR A 175 3.03 18.32 33.68
N ALA A 176 3.21 17.00 33.69
CA ALA A 176 3.91 16.28 34.75
C ALA A 176 4.89 15.26 34.16
N PRO A 177 6.12 15.13 34.72
CA PRO A 177 7.03 14.08 34.30
C PRO A 177 6.49 12.70 34.71
N VAL A 178 6.85 11.65 33.96
CA VAL A 178 6.54 10.26 34.29
C VAL A 178 7.83 9.57 34.69
N ASP A 179 7.94 9.23 35.97
CA ASP A 179 8.99 8.36 36.51
C ASP A 179 8.35 7.04 36.96
N PRO A 180 8.56 5.93 36.24
CA PRO A 180 8.06 4.62 36.69
C PRO A 180 8.57 4.19 38.06
N ALA A 181 9.72 4.73 38.54
CA ALA A 181 10.26 4.44 39.83
C ALA A 181 9.52 5.19 40.97
N ASP A 182 8.79 6.28 40.66
CA ASP A 182 7.94 7.02 41.60
C ASP A 182 6.45 6.83 41.30
N ALA A 183 5.95 5.62 41.57
CA ALA A 183 4.56 5.28 41.38
C ALA A 183 3.57 6.18 42.12
N ALA A 184 3.95 6.73 43.26
CA ALA A 184 3.10 7.61 44.05
C ALA A 184 2.93 8.97 43.37
N ALA A 185 4.00 9.57 42.87
CA ALA A 185 3.94 10.82 42.12
C ALA A 185 3.15 10.64 40.82
N LEU A 186 3.38 9.53 40.09
CA LEU A 186 2.63 9.22 38.87
C LEU A 186 1.12 9.03 39.14
N SER A 187 0.78 8.33 40.23
CA SER A 187 -0.63 8.16 40.65
C SER A 187 -1.31 9.48 40.95
N ALA A 188 -0.64 10.35 41.72
CA ALA A 188 -1.17 11.67 42.06
C ALA A 188 -1.34 12.55 40.82
N ALA A 189 -0.34 12.58 39.93
CA ALA A 189 -0.40 13.34 38.68
C ALA A 189 -1.50 12.82 37.72
N THR A 190 -1.67 11.48 37.62
CA THR A 190 -2.72 10.89 36.82
C THR A 190 -4.11 11.21 37.38
N ALA A 191 -4.30 11.08 38.69
CA ALA A 191 -5.59 11.41 39.32
C ALA A 191 -5.94 12.88 39.14
N ASP A 192 -4.96 13.81 39.32
CA ASP A 192 -5.16 15.23 39.08
C ASP A 192 -5.52 15.56 37.65
N ALA A 193 -4.80 14.95 36.68
CA ALA A 193 -5.08 15.10 35.25
C ALA A 193 -6.51 14.63 34.87
N LEU A 194 -6.93 13.46 35.38
CA LEU A 194 -8.28 12.92 35.14
C LEU A 194 -9.40 13.75 35.76
N ALA A 195 -9.09 14.44 36.89
CA ALA A 195 -10.07 15.28 37.56
C ALA A 195 -10.26 16.66 36.91
N HIS A 196 -9.24 17.20 36.21
CA HIS A 196 -9.23 18.59 35.77
C HIS A 196 -9.07 18.81 34.28
N ALA A 197 -8.72 17.76 33.49
CA ALA A 197 -8.51 17.88 32.04
C ALA A 197 -9.56 17.10 31.25
N ASP A 198 -10.04 17.69 30.14
CA ASP A 198 -10.92 17.02 29.16
C ASP A 198 -10.15 16.00 28.34
N VAL A 199 -8.86 16.26 28.08
CA VAL A 199 -7.97 15.41 27.26
C VAL A 199 -6.68 15.14 28.04
N VAL A 200 -6.42 13.86 28.30
CA VAL A 200 -5.20 13.41 28.98
C VAL A 200 -4.38 12.54 28.04
N VAL A 201 -3.12 12.89 27.85
CA VAL A 201 -2.16 12.05 27.13
C VAL A 201 -1.06 11.61 28.09
N VAL A 202 -0.80 10.30 28.12
CA VAL A 202 0.22 9.69 28.97
C VAL A 202 1.26 9.02 28.10
N ASP A 203 2.54 9.31 28.31
CA ASP A 203 3.67 8.58 27.74
C ASP A 203 4.22 7.60 28.78
N LEU A 204 3.97 6.31 28.61
CA LEU A 204 4.47 5.26 29.50
C LEU A 204 5.96 4.96 29.31
N GLY A 205 6.63 5.63 28.36
CA GLY A 205 8.00 5.35 27.97
C GLY A 205 8.15 4.38 26.82
N ALA A 206 9.33 3.76 26.70
CA ALA A 206 9.70 2.95 25.53
C ALA A 206 10.09 1.53 25.90
N VAL A 207 9.53 0.54 25.18
CA VAL A 207 9.99 -0.85 25.22
C VAL A 207 11.13 -1.02 24.21
N ARG A 208 12.35 -1.32 24.70
CA ARG A 208 13.58 -1.34 23.90
C ARG A 208 14.16 -2.75 23.80
N GLY A 209 14.82 -3.04 22.69
CA GLY A 209 15.49 -4.30 22.44
C GLY A 209 14.84 -5.11 21.31
N THR A 210 15.59 -6.09 20.80
CA THR A 210 15.21 -6.94 19.69
C THR A 210 14.79 -8.35 20.11
N THR A 211 15.30 -8.80 21.25
CA THR A 211 14.97 -10.08 21.86
C THR A 211 14.11 -9.90 23.12
N ALA A 212 13.37 -10.92 23.50
CA ALA A 212 12.55 -10.89 24.71
C ALA A 212 13.39 -10.55 25.97
N ALA A 213 14.61 -11.07 26.09
CA ALA A 213 15.49 -10.78 27.20
C ALA A 213 15.96 -9.32 27.26
N GLU A 214 16.26 -8.72 26.09
CA GLU A 214 16.63 -7.30 26.02
C GLU A 214 15.45 -6.38 26.32
N ARG A 215 14.24 -6.80 25.95
CA ARG A 215 13.01 -6.02 26.14
C ARG A 215 12.49 -6.04 27.58
N ALA A 216 12.71 -7.14 28.30
CA ALA A 216 12.13 -7.38 29.61
C ALA A 216 12.35 -6.24 30.63
N PRO A 217 13.53 -5.61 30.78
CA PRO A 217 13.73 -4.55 31.74
C PRO A 217 12.88 -3.30 31.46
N SER A 218 12.84 -2.85 30.19
CA SER A 218 12.04 -1.68 29.80
C SER A 218 10.54 -2.00 29.79
N LEU A 219 10.16 -3.21 29.43
CA LEU A 219 8.77 -3.67 29.49
C LEU A 219 8.24 -3.67 30.91
N ALA A 220 9.04 -4.08 31.89
CA ALA A 220 8.64 -4.04 33.29
C ALA A 220 8.36 -2.62 33.80
N LEU A 221 9.14 -1.62 33.37
CA LEU A 221 8.89 -0.20 33.70
C LEU A 221 7.59 0.30 33.04
N VAL A 222 7.36 -0.03 31.78
CA VAL A 222 6.13 0.35 31.07
C VAL A 222 4.92 -0.32 31.70
N GLU A 223 5.01 -1.57 32.10
CA GLU A 223 3.93 -2.31 32.82
C GLU A 223 3.64 -1.68 34.18
N GLN A 224 4.67 -1.29 34.92
CA GLN A 224 4.51 -0.60 36.24
C GLN A 224 3.77 0.72 36.06
N ALA A 225 4.16 1.55 35.09
CA ALA A 225 3.45 2.80 34.79
C ALA A 225 2.02 2.54 34.33
N ALA A 226 1.81 1.51 33.44
CA ALA A 226 0.50 1.11 32.99
C ALA A 226 -0.43 0.67 34.14
N ALA A 227 0.10 -0.01 35.17
CA ALA A 227 -0.69 -0.42 36.31
C ALA A 227 -1.21 0.79 37.11
N VAL A 228 -0.38 1.80 37.31
CA VAL A 228 -0.78 3.05 37.97
C VAL A 228 -1.89 3.77 37.19
N VAL A 229 -1.72 3.90 35.89
CA VAL A 229 -2.71 4.56 35.02
C VAL A 229 -4.02 3.78 34.97
N ARG A 230 -3.97 2.44 34.86
CA ARG A 230 -5.14 1.58 34.92
C ARG A 230 -5.95 1.77 36.21
N ASP A 231 -5.26 1.75 37.36
CA ASP A 231 -5.92 1.87 38.67
C ASP A 231 -6.59 3.25 38.80
N ALA A 232 -5.97 4.31 38.31
CA ALA A 232 -6.57 5.65 38.29
C ALA A 232 -7.80 5.72 37.33
N LEU A 233 -7.74 5.09 36.17
CA LEU A 233 -8.85 5.01 35.23
C LEU A 233 -10.05 4.22 35.82
N ASP A 234 -9.78 3.14 36.56
CA ASP A 234 -10.84 2.32 37.17
C ASP A 234 -11.58 3.08 38.31
N ALA A 235 -10.93 4.08 38.88
CA ALA A 235 -11.51 4.97 39.89
C ALA A 235 -12.25 6.17 39.29
N SER A 236 -12.18 6.40 37.99
CA SER A 236 -12.75 7.55 37.30
C SER A 236 -14.09 7.25 36.57
N ALA A 237 -14.75 8.31 36.08
CA ALA A 237 -15.95 8.17 35.25
C ALA A 237 -15.63 7.49 33.90
N PRO A 238 -16.63 6.92 33.21
CA PRO A 238 -16.40 6.32 31.89
C PRO A 238 -15.77 7.30 30.91
N THR A 239 -14.58 6.98 30.44
CA THR A 239 -13.80 7.77 29.49
C THR A 239 -13.63 7.02 28.17
N THR A 240 -13.34 7.75 27.10
CA THR A 240 -12.81 7.16 25.89
C THR A 240 -11.32 6.88 26.10
N LEU A 241 -10.96 5.61 26.04
CA LEU A 241 -9.58 5.16 26.22
C LEU A 241 -8.98 4.76 24.88
N LEU A 242 -7.85 5.39 24.53
CA LEU A 242 -7.00 4.99 23.40
C LEU A 242 -5.68 4.47 23.98
N VAL A 243 -5.24 3.30 23.51
CA VAL A 243 -3.93 2.73 23.85
C VAL A 243 -3.15 2.56 22.55
N ALA A 244 -2.00 3.23 22.42
CA ALA A 244 -1.26 3.23 21.16
C ALA A 244 0.26 3.20 21.37
N SER A 245 0.92 2.22 20.79
CA SER A 245 2.37 2.30 20.58
C SER A 245 2.62 3.06 19.28
N VAL A 246 3.29 4.22 19.35
CA VAL A 246 3.35 5.20 18.25
C VAL A 246 4.66 5.17 17.46
N ALA A 247 5.64 4.36 17.88
CA ALA A 247 6.94 4.25 17.20
C ALA A 247 7.59 2.86 17.40
N ASP A 248 8.64 2.57 16.62
CA ASP A 248 9.38 1.30 16.66
C ASP A 248 10.41 1.22 17.83
N ALA A 249 10.72 2.32 18.48
CA ALA A 249 11.63 2.43 19.62
C ALA A 249 12.98 1.72 19.44
N PHE A 250 13.78 2.16 18.47
CA PHE A 250 15.16 1.70 18.23
C PHE A 250 15.29 0.27 17.70
N ALA A 251 14.21 -0.37 17.25
CA ALA A 251 14.22 -1.71 16.69
C ALA A 251 13.85 -1.71 15.20
N ALA A 252 13.99 -2.88 14.55
CA ALA A 252 13.48 -3.10 13.22
C ALA A 252 11.98 -2.81 13.15
N PRO A 253 11.46 -2.27 12.02
CA PRO A 253 10.05 -1.96 11.90
C PRO A 253 9.16 -3.16 12.22
N ARG A 254 8.17 -2.94 13.09
CA ARG A 254 7.19 -3.92 13.52
C ARG A 254 5.79 -3.30 13.56
N LEU A 255 4.78 -4.13 13.51
CA LEU A 255 3.44 -3.70 13.88
C LEU A 255 3.39 -3.47 15.38
N GLN A 256 2.81 -2.34 15.77
CA GLN A 256 2.74 -1.90 17.15
C GLN A 256 1.35 -2.14 17.74
N VAL A 257 1.23 -2.19 19.05
CA VAL A 257 -0.04 -2.35 19.76
C VAL A 257 -0.96 -1.15 19.51
N GLY A 258 -2.25 -1.43 19.32
CA GLY A 258 -3.30 -0.43 19.29
C GLY A 258 -4.59 -0.98 19.86
N ALA A 259 -5.25 -0.25 20.76
CA ALA A 259 -6.55 -0.60 21.30
C ALA A 259 -7.38 0.66 21.58
N ALA A 260 -8.71 0.54 21.52
CA ALA A 260 -9.62 1.64 21.80
C ALA A 260 -10.91 1.15 22.42
N SER A 261 -11.42 1.90 23.40
CA SER A 261 -12.71 1.63 24.06
C SER A 261 -13.43 2.91 24.45
N GLY A 262 -14.69 2.81 24.76
CA GLY A 262 -15.49 3.94 25.23
C GLY A 262 -16.28 4.64 24.11
N PRO A 263 -17.06 5.68 24.50
CA PRO A 263 -18.08 6.27 23.64
C PRO A 263 -17.51 7.03 22.42
N GLY A 264 -16.33 7.63 22.52
CA GLY A 264 -15.70 8.37 21.41
C GLY A 264 -15.27 7.49 20.23
N VAL A 265 -15.26 6.16 20.40
CA VAL A 265 -14.97 5.18 19.34
C VAL A 265 -16.15 4.22 19.09
N GLY A 266 -17.35 4.61 19.50
CA GLY A 266 -18.59 3.83 19.30
C GLY A 266 -18.77 2.68 20.27
N SER A 267 -18.10 2.70 21.42
CA SER A 267 -18.21 1.67 22.50
C SER A 267 -18.06 0.23 21.96
N PRO A 268 -16.94 -0.09 21.28
CA PRO A 268 -16.74 -1.41 20.70
C PRO A 268 -16.68 -2.49 21.79
N THR A 269 -17.16 -3.68 21.45
CA THR A 269 -17.08 -4.85 22.35
C THR A 269 -15.62 -5.35 22.45
N PRO A 270 -15.23 -5.91 23.62
CA PRO A 270 -13.92 -6.55 23.78
C PRO A 270 -13.67 -7.63 22.73
N GLY A 271 -12.51 -7.58 22.09
CA GLY A 271 -12.16 -8.49 21.00
C GLY A 271 -12.59 -8.06 19.60
N SER A 272 -13.39 -6.99 19.46
CA SER A 272 -13.63 -6.35 18.16
C SER A 272 -12.32 -5.96 17.49
N ALA A 273 -12.27 -5.97 16.17
CA ALA A 273 -11.07 -5.51 15.48
C ALA A 273 -11.10 -3.99 15.25
N LEU A 274 -9.99 -3.30 15.56
CA LEU A 274 -9.82 -1.89 15.16
C LEU A 274 -9.89 -1.74 13.64
N THR A 275 -10.54 -0.68 13.19
CA THR A 275 -10.56 -0.30 11.78
C THR A 275 -10.66 1.22 11.64
N SER A 276 -10.30 1.73 10.47
CA SER A 276 -10.47 3.15 10.12
C SER A 276 -10.74 3.30 8.62
N ALA A 277 -11.27 4.43 8.20
CA ALA A 277 -11.45 4.73 6.77
C ALA A 277 -10.11 4.89 6.02
N SER A 278 -9.01 5.15 6.73
CA SER A 278 -7.66 5.24 6.15
C SER A 278 -7.09 3.88 5.76
N THR A 279 -7.38 2.84 6.53
CA THR A 279 -6.91 1.48 6.25
C THR A 279 -7.96 0.60 5.58
N ARG A 280 -9.23 0.72 5.95
CA ARG A 280 -10.35 -0.15 5.54
C ARG A 280 -10.06 -1.63 5.77
N GLN A 281 -9.14 -1.92 6.68
CA GLN A 281 -8.76 -3.28 7.05
C GLN A 281 -9.02 -3.52 8.52
N PRO A 282 -9.86 -4.47 8.88
CA PRO A 282 -10.01 -4.88 10.28
C PRO A 282 -8.68 -5.37 10.85
N GLY A 283 -8.32 -4.85 12.02
CA GLY A 283 -7.07 -5.16 12.70
C GLY A 283 -5.91 -4.22 12.39
N TYR A 284 -6.11 -3.18 11.55
CA TYR A 284 -5.03 -2.24 11.20
C TYR A 284 -5.48 -0.78 11.30
N VAL A 285 -4.63 0.03 11.92
CA VAL A 285 -4.72 1.50 11.95
C VAL A 285 -3.35 2.11 11.72
N ILE A 286 -3.28 3.42 11.46
CA ILE A 286 -2.03 4.17 11.32
C ILE A 286 -1.90 5.22 12.43
N THR A 287 -0.69 5.72 12.69
CA THR A 287 -0.43 6.71 13.75
C THR A 287 -1.33 7.95 13.65
N ALA A 288 -1.58 8.45 12.44
CA ALA A 288 -2.44 9.61 12.21
C ALA A 288 -3.93 9.36 12.56
N ASP A 289 -4.39 8.10 12.57
CA ASP A 289 -5.75 7.74 12.98
C ASP A 289 -5.97 8.04 14.46
N TRP A 290 -4.97 7.84 15.31
CA TRP A 290 -5.03 8.15 16.73
C TRP A 290 -5.22 9.64 16.98
N ALA A 291 -4.46 10.49 16.26
CA ALA A 291 -4.62 11.94 16.34
C ALA A 291 -6.02 12.38 15.91
N ARG A 292 -6.52 11.83 14.78
CA ARG A 292 -7.87 12.14 14.29
C ARG A 292 -8.94 11.69 15.27
N THR A 293 -8.78 10.52 15.87
CA THR A 293 -9.73 9.97 16.84
C THR A 293 -9.75 10.80 18.12
N LEU A 294 -8.58 11.19 18.62
CA LEU A 294 -8.45 12.06 19.78
C LEU A 294 -9.15 13.41 19.54
N LEU A 295 -8.91 14.05 18.40
CA LEU A 295 -9.56 15.32 18.05
C LEU A 295 -11.08 15.16 17.90
N ALA A 296 -11.55 14.10 17.23
CA ALA A 296 -12.99 13.86 17.04
C ALA A 296 -13.70 13.56 18.35
N ALA A 297 -13.11 12.75 19.23
CA ALA A 297 -13.68 12.44 20.54
C ALA A 297 -13.71 13.66 21.47
N ALA A 298 -12.72 14.57 21.32
CA ALA A 298 -12.71 15.84 22.03
C ALA A 298 -13.58 16.94 21.38
N GLY A 299 -14.21 16.67 20.23
CA GLY A 299 -14.98 17.69 19.49
C GLY A 299 -14.11 18.84 18.92
N ALA A 300 -12.84 18.57 18.64
CA ALA A 300 -11.84 19.55 18.21
C ALA A 300 -11.36 19.30 16.76
N ASP A 301 -12.09 18.51 15.98
CA ASP A 301 -11.65 18.07 14.65
C ASP A 301 -12.02 19.02 13.50
N GLY A 302 -12.71 20.13 13.79
CA GLY A 302 -13.16 21.12 12.82
C GLY A 302 -12.00 21.81 12.11
N GLY A 303 -11.88 21.60 10.78
CA GLY A 303 -10.88 22.28 9.94
C GLY A 303 -9.46 21.74 10.02
N VAL A 304 -9.18 20.72 10.83
CA VAL A 304 -7.85 20.11 10.95
C VAL A 304 -7.57 19.21 9.75
N ARG A 305 -6.51 19.50 9.00
CA ARG A 305 -6.02 18.62 7.93
C ARG A 305 -5.27 17.44 8.55
N THR A 306 -5.71 16.23 8.27
CA THR A 306 -5.09 14.99 8.73
C THR A 306 -5.05 13.95 7.62
N THR A 307 -4.06 13.10 7.63
CA THR A 307 -4.01 11.89 6.79
C THR A 307 -4.72 10.69 7.43
N GLY A 308 -5.10 10.81 8.71
CA GLY A 308 -5.82 9.79 9.47
C GLY A 308 -7.34 9.91 9.37
N ALA A 309 -8.02 8.88 9.82
CA ALA A 309 -9.46 8.80 9.99
C ALA A 309 -9.81 8.31 11.40
N VAL A 310 -11.04 8.56 11.83
CA VAL A 310 -11.51 8.10 13.15
C VAL A 310 -11.45 6.58 13.22
N VAL A 311 -10.88 6.09 14.31
CA VAL A 311 -10.81 4.66 14.63
C VAL A 311 -12.17 4.21 15.19
N THR A 312 -12.61 3.04 14.75
CA THR A 312 -13.84 2.39 15.23
C THR A 312 -13.59 0.89 15.44
N GLY A 313 -14.43 0.24 16.19
CA GLY A 313 -14.47 -1.22 16.24
C GLY A 313 -15.27 -1.77 15.06
N SER A 314 -14.79 -2.83 14.43
CA SER A 314 -15.60 -3.63 13.51
C SER A 314 -16.18 -4.83 14.27
N ASP A 315 -17.47 -5.11 14.03
CA ASP A 315 -18.10 -6.28 14.63
C ASP A 315 -17.40 -7.55 14.15
N THR A 316 -16.73 -8.21 15.07
CA THR A 316 -16.14 -9.53 14.88
C THR A 316 -16.52 -10.38 16.08
N ASP A 317 -17.01 -11.58 15.85
CA ASP A 317 -17.33 -12.55 16.91
C ASP A 317 -16.06 -13.17 17.53
N ARG A 318 -15.01 -12.37 17.74
CA ARG A 318 -13.74 -12.85 18.29
C ARG A 318 -13.65 -12.51 19.77
N SER A 319 -13.12 -13.45 20.55
CA SER A 319 -12.68 -13.16 21.90
C SER A 319 -11.40 -12.30 21.90
N ALA A 320 -11.15 -11.57 22.97
CA ALA A 320 -9.92 -10.77 23.10
C ALA A 320 -8.63 -11.64 22.95
N PRO A 321 -8.51 -12.84 23.53
CA PRO A 321 -7.39 -13.73 23.31
C PRO A 321 -7.20 -14.11 21.83
N ASP A 322 -8.29 -14.41 21.10
CA ASP A 322 -8.22 -14.76 19.68
C ASP A 322 -7.79 -13.56 18.83
N ALA A 323 -8.24 -12.37 19.19
CA ALA A 323 -7.86 -11.13 18.53
C ALA A 323 -6.38 -10.80 18.75
N ILE A 324 -5.85 -10.97 19.97
CA ILE A 324 -4.41 -10.86 20.26
C ILE A 324 -3.61 -11.91 19.47
N ALA A 325 -4.07 -13.15 19.44
CA ALA A 325 -3.40 -14.20 18.68
C ALA A 325 -3.35 -13.89 17.18
N ALA A 326 -4.42 -13.33 16.62
CA ALA A 326 -4.47 -12.88 15.23
C ALA A 326 -3.50 -11.71 14.98
N ALA A 327 -3.41 -10.73 15.87
CA ALA A 327 -2.49 -9.60 15.75
C ALA A 327 -1.01 -10.04 15.84
N ARG A 328 -0.70 -11.02 16.71
CA ARG A 328 0.64 -11.67 16.77
C ARG A 328 0.97 -12.39 15.47
N ASP A 329 0.03 -13.15 14.91
CA ASP A 329 0.23 -13.86 13.64
C ASP A 329 0.46 -12.88 12.47
N ASP A 330 -0.28 -11.77 12.44
CA ASP A 330 -0.08 -10.71 11.45
C ASP A 330 1.28 -10.04 11.59
N SER A 331 1.78 -9.84 12.81
CA SER A 331 3.14 -9.36 13.08
C SER A 331 4.20 -10.29 12.48
N VAL A 332 4.09 -11.60 12.76
CA VAL A 332 5.00 -12.63 12.21
C VAL A 332 4.93 -12.64 10.69
N ARG A 333 3.71 -12.64 10.10
CA ARG A 333 3.50 -12.60 8.65
C ARG A 333 4.19 -11.39 8.02
N THR A 334 3.98 -10.21 8.58
CA THR A 334 4.49 -8.94 8.04
C THR A 334 6.01 -8.92 7.99
N VAL A 335 6.67 -9.44 9.03
CA VAL A 335 8.14 -9.55 9.09
C VAL A 335 8.64 -10.58 8.09
N ALA A 336 8.01 -11.76 8.01
CA ALA A 336 8.38 -12.79 7.05
C ALA A 336 8.24 -12.31 5.60
N VAL A 337 7.14 -11.62 5.27
CA VAL A 337 6.94 -11.01 3.95
C VAL A 337 8.02 -9.98 3.65
N ARG A 338 8.31 -9.05 4.59
CA ARG A 338 9.35 -8.03 4.40
C ARG A 338 10.71 -8.64 4.08
N ALA A 339 11.08 -9.70 4.76
CA ALA A 339 12.35 -10.41 4.53
C ALA A 339 12.41 -11.08 3.15
N LEU A 340 11.28 -11.49 2.59
CA LEU A 340 11.22 -12.30 1.37
C LEU A 340 10.83 -11.51 0.10
N VAL A 341 10.41 -10.26 0.20
CA VAL A 341 10.05 -9.43 -0.98
C VAL A 341 11.22 -9.34 -1.97
N SER A 342 12.41 -8.90 -1.52
CA SER A 342 13.56 -8.74 -2.42
C SER A 342 14.06 -10.08 -2.98
N PRO A 343 14.28 -11.15 -2.18
CA PRO A 343 14.60 -12.46 -2.71
C PRO A 343 13.57 -13.01 -3.71
N HIS A 344 12.28 -12.77 -3.48
CA HIS A 344 11.22 -13.18 -4.41
C HIS A 344 11.38 -12.51 -5.78
N TYR A 345 11.56 -11.19 -5.82
CA TYR A 345 11.73 -10.47 -7.09
C TYR A 345 13.00 -10.88 -7.83
N VAL A 346 14.11 -11.11 -7.12
CA VAL A 346 15.35 -11.63 -7.72
C VAL A 346 15.13 -13.03 -8.31
N GLY A 347 14.54 -13.94 -7.54
CA GLY A 347 14.22 -15.29 -8.01
C GLY A 347 13.29 -15.29 -9.22
N TYR A 348 12.28 -14.42 -9.21
CA TYR A 348 11.34 -14.27 -10.31
C TYR A 348 12.03 -13.69 -11.57
N ALA A 349 12.88 -12.70 -11.42
CA ALA A 349 13.67 -12.17 -12.54
C ALA A 349 14.56 -13.25 -13.18
N LEU A 350 15.24 -14.06 -12.38
CA LEU A 350 16.04 -15.18 -12.88
C LEU A 350 15.19 -16.23 -13.61
N LEU A 351 13.99 -16.52 -13.10
CA LEU A 351 13.06 -17.45 -13.74
C LEU A 351 12.59 -16.94 -15.12
N ILE A 352 12.47 -15.64 -15.32
CA ILE A 352 12.10 -15.03 -16.61
C ILE A 352 13.29 -14.98 -17.56
N VAL A 353 14.44 -14.54 -17.07
CA VAL A 353 15.65 -14.34 -17.89
C VAL A 353 16.15 -15.66 -18.47
N THR A 354 16.13 -16.72 -17.69
CA THR A 354 16.66 -18.02 -18.14
C THR A 354 15.94 -18.56 -19.38
N PRO A 355 14.58 -18.67 -19.45
CA PRO A 355 13.87 -19.10 -20.64
C PRO A 355 14.09 -18.16 -21.85
N VAL A 356 14.23 -16.85 -21.62
CA VAL A 356 14.51 -15.86 -22.68
C VAL A 356 15.87 -16.12 -23.30
N LEU A 357 16.91 -16.33 -22.50
CA LEU A 357 18.25 -16.68 -22.99
C LEU A 357 18.27 -18.01 -23.72
N VAL A 358 17.61 -19.03 -23.17
CA VAL A 358 17.47 -20.33 -23.83
C VAL A 358 16.71 -20.21 -25.16
N ALA A 359 15.64 -19.41 -25.20
CA ALA A 359 14.92 -19.12 -26.44
C ALA A 359 15.82 -18.46 -27.48
N GLY A 360 16.64 -17.49 -27.09
CA GLY A 360 17.65 -16.88 -27.96
C GLY A 360 18.65 -17.91 -28.54
N LEU A 361 19.11 -18.85 -27.70
CA LEU A 361 19.98 -19.95 -28.15
C LEU A 361 19.25 -20.90 -29.11
N VAL A 362 17.98 -21.19 -28.87
CA VAL A 362 17.12 -22.00 -29.78
C VAL A 362 17.02 -21.34 -31.14
N VAL A 363 16.75 -20.03 -31.19
CA VAL A 363 16.70 -19.26 -32.44
C VAL A 363 18.01 -19.39 -33.22
N ARG A 364 19.15 -19.24 -32.54
CA ARG A 364 20.48 -19.38 -33.20
C ARG A 364 20.78 -20.77 -33.72
N ARG A 365 20.29 -21.82 -33.06
CA ARG A 365 20.53 -23.23 -33.42
C ARG A 365 19.51 -23.80 -34.40
N ARG A 366 18.42 -23.07 -34.71
CA ARG A 366 17.40 -23.49 -35.66
C ARG A 366 17.94 -23.86 -37.04
N ALA A 367 19.09 -23.27 -37.42
CA ALA A 367 19.74 -23.58 -38.69
C ALA A 367 20.37 -25.00 -38.71
N THR A 368 20.36 -25.77 -37.66
CA THR A 368 21.23 -26.92 -37.54
C THR A 368 20.58 -28.26 -37.18
N HIS A 369 19.47 -28.36 -36.44
CA HIS A 369 18.83 -29.69 -36.12
C HIS A 369 17.48 -29.57 -35.37
N GLY A 370 16.58 -30.55 -35.52
CA GLY A 370 15.27 -30.63 -34.89
C GLY A 370 15.30 -30.56 -33.34
N GLN A 371 14.49 -29.63 -32.78
CA GLN A 371 14.62 -29.23 -31.38
C GLN A 371 13.30 -29.33 -30.57
N SER A 372 12.48 -30.36 -30.81
CA SER A 372 11.15 -30.50 -30.20
C SER A 372 11.16 -30.48 -28.65
N ARG A 373 12.17 -31.11 -28.00
CA ARG A 373 12.28 -31.15 -26.52
C ARG A 373 12.60 -29.78 -25.89
N THR A 374 13.55 -29.05 -26.47
CA THR A 374 13.95 -27.74 -25.96
C THR A 374 12.84 -26.71 -26.12
N THR A 375 12.15 -26.70 -27.27
CA THR A 375 11.01 -25.81 -27.51
C THR A 375 9.88 -26.09 -26.55
N ARG A 376 9.62 -27.38 -26.24
CA ARG A 376 8.63 -27.77 -25.22
C ARG A 376 9.03 -27.32 -23.81
N ALA A 377 10.28 -27.48 -23.44
CA ALA A 377 10.79 -27.04 -22.13
C ALA A 377 10.67 -25.51 -21.97
N VAL A 378 11.05 -24.74 -22.99
CA VAL A 378 10.89 -23.28 -23.00
C VAL A 378 9.40 -22.89 -22.91
N HIS A 379 8.52 -23.58 -23.63
CA HIS A 379 7.07 -23.33 -23.56
C HIS A 379 6.51 -23.53 -22.14
N VAL A 380 6.86 -24.65 -21.49
CA VAL A 380 6.43 -24.92 -20.12
C VAL A 380 7.01 -23.91 -19.15
N ALA A 381 8.31 -23.61 -19.26
CA ALA A 381 8.98 -22.62 -18.40
C ALA A 381 8.38 -21.21 -18.55
N ALA A 382 8.02 -20.84 -19.77
CA ALA A 382 7.35 -19.55 -20.06
C ALA A 382 5.95 -19.49 -19.41
N LEU A 383 5.15 -20.56 -19.51
CA LEU A 383 3.83 -20.61 -18.85
C LEU A 383 3.95 -20.60 -17.33
N VAL A 384 4.92 -21.35 -16.77
CA VAL A 384 5.23 -21.30 -15.32
C VAL A 384 5.64 -19.90 -14.90
N GLY A 385 6.59 -19.27 -15.63
CA GLY A 385 7.01 -17.90 -15.35
C GLY A 385 5.88 -16.88 -15.39
N ALA A 386 4.98 -16.99 -16.39
CA ALA A 386 3.79 -16.14 -16.48
C ALA A 386 2.81 -16.36 -15.32
N ALA A 387 2.76 -17.57 -14.74
CA ALA A 387 1.85 -17.90 -13.66
C ALA A 387 2.39 -17.53 -12.26
N VAL A 388 3.70 -17.19 -12.13
CA VAL A 388 4.29 -16.86 -10.81
C VAL A 388 3.60 -15.69 -10.11
N PRO A 389 3.26 -14.57 -10.74
CA PRO A 389 2.56 -13.47 -10.05
C PRO A 389 1.21 -13.91 -9.47
N LEU A 390 0.44 -14.67 -10.24
CA LEU A 390 -0.82 -15.26 -9.77
C LEU A 390 -0.57 -16.19 -8.57
N ALA A 391 0.41 -17.08 -8.68
CA ALA A 391 0.75 -18.04 -7.64
C ALA A 391 1.24 -17.35 -6.35
N ALA A 392 2.04 -16.28 -6.48
CA ALA A 392 2.53 -15.50 -5.36
C ALA A 392 1.39 -14.73 -4.64
N THR A 393 0.39 -14.24 -5.39
CA THR A 393 -0.82 -13.65 -4.80
C THR A 393 -1.61 -14.72 -4.03
N LEU A 394 -1.87 -15.88 -4.63
CA LEU A 394 -2.62 -16.97 -4.02
C LEU A 394 -1.88 -17.62 -2.83
N ALA A 395 -0.54 -17.52 -2.78
CA ALA A 395 0.24 -18.01 -1.64
C ALA A 395 -0.18 -17.35 -0.31
N GLY A 396 -0.76 -16.15 -0.35
CA GLY A 396 -1.33 -15.47 0.81
C GLY A 396 -2.50 -16.21 1.48
N LEU A 397 -3.11 -17.19 0.82
CA LEU A 397 -4.16 -18.06 1.38
C LEU A 397 -3.62 -19.15 2.32
N VAL A 398 -2.32 -19.42 2.29
CA VAL A 398 -1.67 -20.47 3.08
C VAL A 398 -0.75 -19.81 4.10
N PRO A 399 -0.82 -20.15 5.40
CA PRO A 399 -0.01 -19.50 6.44
C PRO A 399 1.44 -20.05 6.45
N TRP A 400 2.15 -19.88 5.34
CA TRP A 400 3.54 -20.30 5.12
C TRP A 400 4.52 -19.68 6.12
N TRP A 401 4.21 -18.49 6.66
CA TRP A 401 5.04 -17.78 7.63
C TRP A 401 5.08 -18.44 9.00
N ARG A 402 4.16 -19.36 9.30
CA ARG A 402 4.11 -20.15 10.55
C ARG A 402 5.02 -21.38 10.55
N THR A 403 5.63 -21.69 9.40
CA THR A 403 6.49 -22.88 9.27
C THR A 403 7.90 -22.60 9.78
N GLN A 404 8.65 -23.63 10.11
CA GLN A 404 10.04 -23.49 10.58
C GLN A 404 10.96 -22.86 9.54
N ILE A 405 10.68 -23.05 8.24
CA ILE A 405 11.48 -22.53 7.13
C ILE A 405 10.53 -21.81 6.14
N PRO A 406 10.09 -20.58 6.48
CA PRO A 406 9.05 -19.88 5.72
C PRO A 406 9.36 -19.70 4.22
N TRP A 407 10.62 -19.42 3.87
CA TRP A 407 11.00 -19.22 2.48
C TRP A 407 10.89 -20.49 1.63
N VAL A 408 11.22 -21.68 2.18
CA VAL A 408 11.07 -22.97 1.48
C VAL A 408 9.60 -23.25 1.21
N THR A 409 8.77 -23.05 2.22
CA THR A 409 7.32 -23.27 2.10
C THR A 409 6.70 -22.31 1.08
N LEU A 410 7.05 -21.02 1.13
CA LEU A 410 6.58 -20.04 0.14
C LEU A 410 6.98 -20.44 -1.29
N VAL A 411 8.25 -20.76 -1.52
CA VAL A 411 8.75 -21.20 -2.83
C VAL A 411 8.02 -22.47 -3.29
N GLY A 412 7.85 -23.46 -2.41
CA GLY A 412 7.11 -24.67 -2.71
C GLY A 412 5.67 -24.42 -3.14
N ILE A 413 4.95 -23.54 -2.44
CA ILE A 413 3.58 -23.14 -2.78
C ILE A 413 3.55 -22.42 -4.14
N VAL A 414 4.41 -21.42 -4.33
CA VAL A 414 4.45 -20.63 -5.58
C VAL A 414 4.77 -21.52 -6.78
N VAL A 415 5.77 -22.40 -6.67
CA VAL A 415 6.13 -23.35 -7.73
C VAL A 415 4.98 -24.31 -8.03
N THR A 416 4.34 -24.86 -7.00
CA THR A 416 3.21 -25.78 -7.16
C THR A 416 2.03 -25.11 -7.85
N LEU A 417 1.60 -23.95 -7.38
CA LEU A 417 0.48 -23.20 -7.97
C LEU A 417 0.79 -22.73 -9.40
N ALA A 418 2.02 -22.29 -9.67
CA ALA A 418 2.43 -21.92 -11.02
C ALA A 418 2.47 -23.14 -11.95
N ALA A 419 2.95 -24.28 -11.49
CA ALA A 419 2.94 -25.54 -12.25
C ALA A 419 1.52 -26.04 -12.53
N VAL A 420 0.61 -25.96 -11.56
CA VAL A 420 -0.81 -26.31 -11.74
C VAL A 420 -1.44 -25.39 -12.79
N THR A 421 -1.22 -24.06 -12.68
CA THR A 421 -1.73 -23.09 -13.64
C THR A 421 -1.19 -23.36 -15.05
N ALA A 422 0.11 -23.63 -15.20
CA ALA A 422 0.72 -24.01 -16.47
C ALA A 422 0.16 -25.34 -17.00
N GLY A 423 -0.07 -26.32 -16.11
CA GLY A 423 -0.72 -27.58 -16.45
C GLY A 423 -2.12 -27.41 -17.01
N LEU A 424 -2.93 -26.54 -16.39
CA LEU A 424 -4.25 -26.14 -16.90
C LEU A 424 -4.17 -25.46 -18.28
N ALA A 425 -3.19 -24.57 -18.45
CA ALA A 425 -2.95 -23.90 -19.75
C ALA A 425 -2.53 -24.88 -20.85
N LEU A 426 -1.87 -25.98 -20.49
CA LEU A 426 -1.46 -27.05 -21.40
C LEU A 426 -2.55 -28.11 -21.62
N ALA A 427 -3.63 -28.10 -20.85
CA ALA A 427 -4.72 -29.07 -21.00
C ALA A 427 -5.35 -28.99 -22.40
N ARG A 428 -5.69 -30.16 -22.96
CA ARG A 428 -6.16 -30.27 -24.36
C ARG A 428 -7.28 -29.30 -24.75
N PRO A 429 -8.32 -29.08 -23.93
CA PRO A 429 -9.40 -28.16 -24.34
C PRO A 429 -8.90 -26.71 -24.45
N VAL A 430 -7.98 -26.30 -23.60
CA VAL A 430 -7.39 -24.95 -23.58
C VAL A 430 -6.35 -24.78 -24.68
N ALA A 431 -5.41 -25.73 -24.78
CA ALA A 431 -4.29 -25.68 -25.74
C ALA A 431 -4.75 -25.76 -27.21
N ARG A 432 -5.95 -26.27 -27.48
CA ARG A 432 -6.54 -26.31 -28.84
C ARG A 432 -7.14 -24.98 -29.27
N THR A 433 -7.45 -24.07 -28.35
CA THR A 433 -8.01 -22.78 -28.71
C THR A 433 -6.89 -21.79 -29.04
N THR A 434 -7.20 -20.87 -29.92
CA THR A 434 -6.27 -19.80 -30.29
C THR A 434 -6.04 -18.92 -29.06
N LEU A 435 -4.78 -18.73 -28.67
CA LEU A 435 -4.37 -18.00 -27.45
C LEU A 435 -4.90 -18.61 -26.14
N GLY A 436 -5.32 -19.88 -26.13
CA GLY A 436 -5.97 -20.48 -24.96
C GLY A 436 -5.06 -20.51 -23.72
N GLY A 437 -3.82 -21.01 -23.85
CA GLY A 437 -2.89 -21.08 -22.73
C GLY A 437 -2.52 -19.71 -22.16
N VAL A 438 -2.21 -18.77 -23.07
CA VAL A 438 -1.88 -17.38 -22.70
C VAL A 438 -3.10 -16.66 -22.12
N GLY A 439 -4.26 -16.83 -22.75
CA GLY A 439 -5.53 -16.26 -22.28
C GLY A 439 -5.97 -16.79 -20.92
N LEU A 440 -5.72 -18.08 -20.62
CA LEU A 440 -6.03 -18.67 -19.34
C LEU A 440 -5.17 -18.07 -18.22
N VAL A 441 -3.83 -18.02 -18.41
CA VAL A 441 -2.93 -17.46 -17.39
C VAL A 441 -3.26 -15.98 -17.13
N ALA A 442 -3.40 -15.18 -18.19
CA ALA A 442 -3.80 -13.78 -18.07
C ALA A 442 -5.19 -13.63 -17.41
N GLY A 443 -6.15 -14.47 -17.83
CA GLY A 443 -7.52 -14.45 -17.30
C GLY A 443 -7.60 -14.80 -15.82
N LEU A 444 -6.87 -15.81 -15.37
CA LEU A 444 -6.80 -16.18 -13.96
C LEU A 444 -6.10 -15.08 -13.14
N THR A 445 -5.06 -14.44 -13.68
CA THR A 445 -4.39 -13.30 -13.02
C THR A 445 -5.37 -12.15 -12.82
N VAL A 446 -6.10 -11.75 -13.85
CA VAL A 446 -7.12 -10.70 -13.75
C VAL A 446 -8.24 -11.11 -12.80
N LEU A 447 -8.75 -12.33 -12.91
CA LEU A 447 -9.85 -12.83 -12.07
C LEU A 447 -9.50 -12.80 -10.59
N VAL A 448 -8.32 -13.31 -10.21
CA VAL A 448 -7.88 -13.35 -8.81
C VAL A 448 -7.66 -11.95 -8.25
N LEU A 449 -7.01 -11.06 -9.00
CA LEU A 449 -6.77 -9.69 -8.54
C LEU A 449 -8.09 -8.91 -8.40
N VAL A 450 -9.02 -9.05 -9.36
CA VAL A 450 -10.36 -8.43 -9.29
C VAL A 450 -11.14 -9.00 -8.12
N ALA A 451 -11.17 -10.32 -7.95
CA ALA A 451 -11.86 -10.97 -6.84
C ALA A 451 -11.29 -10.52 -5.47
N ASP A 452 -9.97 -10.38 -5.35
CA ASP A 452 -9.34 -9.88 -4.13
C ASP A 452 -9.72 -8.42 -3.84
N VAL A 453 -9.74 -7.55 -4.85
CA VAL A 453 -10.21 -6.15 -4.69
C VAL A 453 -11.66 -6.11 -4.22
N LEU A 454 -12.54 -6.91 -4.81
CA LEU A 454 -13.94 -7.02 -4.41
C LEU A 454 -14.11 -7.60 -2.99
N ALA A 455 -13.16 -8.43 -2.53
CA ALA A 455 -13.11 -9.00 -1.19
C ALA A 455 -12.36 -8.10 -0.16
N GLY A 456 -11.98 -6.87 -0.53
CA GLY A 456 -11.29 -5.90 0.32
C GLY A 456 -9.77 -5.94 0.26
N SER A 457 -9.18 -6.52 -0.79
CA SER A 457 -7.73 -6.53 -1.08
C SER A 457 -6.85 -7.25 -0.02
N ARG A 458 -7.39 -8.28 0.58
CA ARG A 458 -6.73 -9.01 1.68
C ARG A 458 -5.52 -9.84 1.25
N LEU A 459 -5.51 -10.33 0.00
CA LEU A 459 -4.38 -11.09 -0.55
C LEU A 459 -3.23 -10.16 -0.96
N GLN A 460 -3.56 -8.94 -1.38
CA GLN A 460 -2.58 -7.91 -1.71
C GLN A 460 -1.92 -7.34 -0.45
N LEU A 461 -2.63 -7.26 0.68
CA LEU A 461 -2.05 -6.80 1.93
C LEU A 461 -1.14 -7.87 2.53
N ASN A 462 0.10 -7.48 2.87
CA ASN A 462 1.13 -8.39 3.36
C ASN A 462 1.35 -9.61 2.44
N GLY A 463 1.31 -9.39 1.12
CA GLY A 463 1.74 -10.34 0.10
C GLY A 463 3.14 -10.01 -0.42
N VAL A 464 3.91 -11.01 -0.88
CA VAL A 464 5.28 -10.80 -1.39
C VAL A 464 5.36 -9.95 -2.66
N ILE A 465 4.26 -9.84 -3.41
CA ILE A 465 4.08 -8.92 -4.55
C ILE A 465 3.02 -7.85 -4.27
N GLY A 466 2.58 -7.75 -3.02
CA GLY A 466 1.55 -6.83 -2.57
C GLY A 466 2.10 -5.61 -1.83
N THR A 467 1.22 -4.97 -1.06
CA THR A 467 1.58 -3.90 -0.14
C THR A 467 2.02 -4.45 1.21
N GLN A 468 2.94 -3.76 1.86
CA GLN A 468 3.40 -4.11 3.19
C GLN A 468 2.76 -3.16 4.22
N ALA A 469 2.11 -3.70 5.24
CA ALA A 469 1.50 -2.90 6.30
C ALA A 469 2.53 -2.02 7.02
N LEU A 470 3.79 -2.46 7.15
CA LEU A 470 4.88 -1.67 7.74
C LEU A 470 5.25 -0.41 6.95
N VAL A 471 4.90 -0.32 5.67
CA VAL A 471 5.15 0.88 4.85
C VAL A 471 4.04 1.91 5.03
N ALA A 472 2.86 1.49 5.52
CA ALA A 472 1.67 2.32 5.72
C ALA A 472 1.30 3.19 4.49
N GLY A 473 1.62 2.70 3.29
CA GLY A 473 1.34 3.42 2.05
C GLY A 473 -0.10 3.28 1.61
N ARG A 474 -0.55 2.04 1.48
CA ARG A 474 -1.91 1.68 1.07
C ARG A 474 -2.28 0.33 1.68
N PHE A 475 -3.47 0.22 2.25
CA PHE A 475 -3.96 -1.00 2.89
C PHE A 475 -5.08 -1.67 2.10
N TYR A 476 -5.69 -0.99 1.14
CA TYR A 476 -6.83 -1.48 0.34
C TYR A 476 -6.70 -1.05 -1.13
N GLY A 477 -7.56 -1.62 -1.96
CA GLY A 477 -7.65 -1.28 -3.38
C GLY A 477 -6.55 -1.92 -4.21
N VAL A 478 -6.35 -1.37 -5.42
CA VAL A 478 -5.32 -1.84 -6.35
C VAL A 478 -4.00 -1.12 -6.05
N ASN A 479 -2.98 -1.88 -5.68
CA ASN A 479 -1.63 -1.33 -5.54
C ASN A 479 -0.90 -1.28 -6.89
N ASN A 480 0.23 -0.57 -6.94
CA ASN A 480 0.98 -0.35 -8.18
C ASN A 480 1.46 -1.64 -8.86
N THR A 481 1.77 -2.68 -8.10
CA THR A 481 2.15 -4.01 -8.63
C THR A 481 0.95 -4.71 -9.25
N SER A 482 -0.19 -4.70 -8.56
CA SER A 482 -1.45 -5.26 -9.07
C SER A 482 -1.96 -4.48 -10.27
N PHE A 483 -1.85 -3.15 -10.28
CA PHE A 483 -2.11 -2.32 -11.45
C PHE A 483 -1.24 -2.74 -12.65
N ALA A 484 0.06 -2.92 -12.44
CA ALA A 484 0.98 -3.36 -13.50
C ALA A 484 0.57 -4.73 -14.09
N LEU A 485 0.17 -5.68 -13.23
CA LEU A 485 -0.30 -6.99 -13.66
C LEU A 485 -1.66 -6.91 -14.37
N LEU A 486 -2.61 -6.14 -13.85
CA LEU A 486 -3.92 -5.90 -14.52
C LEU A 486 -3.74 -5.23 -15.87
N GLY A 487 -2.91 -4.17 -15.93
CA GLY A 487 -2.61 -3.44 -17.17
C GLY A 487 -1.90 -4.29 -18.22
N ALA A 488 -1.03 -5.20 -17.78
CA ALA A 488 -0.35 -6.16 -18.64
C ALA A 488 -1.27 -7.28 -19.13
N ALA A 489 -2.09 -7.86 -18.23
CA ALA A 489 -2.91 -9.04 -18.51
C ALA A 489 -4.19 -8.70 -19.29
N THR A 490 -4.86 -7.58 -18.99
CA THR A 490 -6.17 -7.22 -19.56
C THR A 490 -6.20 -7.23 -21.09
N PRO A 491 -5.21 -6.66 -21.82
CA PRO A 491 -5.17 -6.76 -23.29
C PRO A 491 -5.12 -8.21 -23.79
N PHE A 492 -4.36 -9.10 -23.13
CA PHE A 492 -4.28 -10.52 -23.50
C PHE A 492 -5.60 -11.25 -23.26
N VAL A 493 -6.29 -10.97 -22.18
CA VAL A 493 -7.64 -11.48 -21.91
C VAL A 493 -8.61 -11.03 -23.01
N GLY A 494 -8.61 -9.73 -23.29
CA GLY A 494 -9.49 -9.14 -24.30
C GLY A 494 -9.31 -9.76 -25.68
N VAL A 495 -8.05 -9.94 -26.14
CA VAL A 495 -7.80 -10.56 -27.46
C VAL A 495 -8.08 -12.06 -27.47
N ALA A 496 -7.84 -12.78 -26.35
CA ALA A 496 -8.16 -14.21 -26.26
C ALA A 496 -9.67 -14.42 -26.40
N LEU A 497 -10.49 -13.63 -25.69
CA LEU A 497 -11.95 -13.66 -25.78
C LEU A 497 -12.46 -13.19 -27.16
N ALA A 498 -11.80 -12.21 -27.78
CA ALA A 498 -12.17 -11.71 -29.12
C ALA A 498 -11.78 -12.65 -30.25
N SER A 499 -10.76 -13.51 -30.05
CA SER A 499 -10.16 -14.37 -31.08
C SER A 499 -11.18 -15.18 -31.89
N PRO A 500 -12.19 -15.87 -31.31
CA PRO A 500 -13.19 -16.62 -32.08
C PRO A 500 -14.06 -15.73 -32.96
N LEU A 501 -14.35 -14.50 -32.54
CA LEU A 501 -15.13 -13.55 -33.33
C LEU A 501 -14.31 -12.99 -34.49
N VAL A 502 -13.04 -12.65 -34.23
CA VAL A 502 -12.13 -12.17 -35.27
C VAL A 502 -11.91 -13.24 -36.35
N ALA A 503 -11.73 -14.50 -35.94
CA ALA A 503 -11.61 -15.63 -36.87
C ALA A 503 -12.84 -15.81 -37.78
N ARG A 504 -14.03 -15.41 -37.30
CA ARG A 504 -15.28 -15.39 -38.06
C ARG A 504 -15.50 -14.09 -38.88
N GLY A 505 -14.50 -13.23 -38.99
CA GLY A 505 -14.57 -11.93 -39.65
C GLY A 505 -15.28 -10.82 -38.88
N ARG A 506 -15.76 -11.08 -37.67
CA ARG A 506 -16.53 -10.14 -36.85
C ARG A 506 -15.61 -9.24 -36.00
N ARG A 507 -14.65 -8.55 -36.63
CA ARG A 507 -13.64 -7.73 -35.96
C ARG A 507 -14.22 -6.64 -35.04
N ARG A 508 -15.33 -5.99 -35.46
CA ARG A 508 -15.99 -4.95 -34.64
C ARG A 508 -16.54 -5.52 -33.35
N LEU A 509 -17.15 -6.70 -33.36
CA LEU A 509 -17.60 -7.38 -32.14
C LEU A 509 -16.41 -7.82 -31.26
N GLY A 510 -15.33 -8.28 -31.90
CA GLY A 510 -14.09 -8.55 -31.16
C GLY A 510 -13.55 -7.33 -30.44
N ALA A 511 -13.53 -6.16 -31.09
CA ALA A 511 -13.13 -4.90 -30.49
C ALA A 511 -14.06 -4.49 -29.33
N LEU A 512 -15.37 -4.71 -29.44
CA LEU A 512 -16.33 -4.48 -28.36
C LEU A 512 -16.07 -5.38 -27.14
N ILE A 513 -15.69 -6.65 -27.35
CA ILE A 513 -15.28 -7.55 -26.25
C ILE A 513 -14.05 -6.99 -25.53
N VAL A 514 -13.03 -6.51 -26.27
CA VAL A 514 -11.84 -5.89 -25.68
C VAL A 514 -12.24 -4.67 -24.84
N ILE A 515 -13.10 -3.79 -25.37
CA ILE A 515 -13.57 -2.60 -24.65
C ILE A 515 -14.36 -3.02 -23.39
N ALA A 516 -15.28 -3.97 -23.50
CA ALA A 516 -16.09 -4.42 -22.38
C ALA A 516 -15.23 -5.03 -21.26
N THR A 517 -14.28 -5.90 -21.61
CA THR A 517 -13.33 -6.48 -20.67
C THR A 517 -12.51 -5.39 -20.00
N GLY A 518 -11.96 -4.45 -20.78
CA GLY A 518 -11.16 -3.36 -20.26
C GLY A 518 -11.95 -2.39 -19.36
N LEU A 519 -13.20 -2.09 -19.74
CA LEU A 519 -14.06 -1.21 -18.95
C LEU A 519 -14.34 -1.76 -17.54
N VAL A 520 -14.56 -3.07 -17.40
CA VAL A 520 -14.69 -3.72 -16.11
C VAL A 520 -13.46 -3.45 -15.24
N ILE A 521 -12.26 -3.60 -15.83
CA ILE A 521 -11.01 -3.37 -15.08
C ILE A 521 -10.83 -1.90 -14.72
N VAL A 522 -11.13 -0.97 -15.64
CA VAL A 522 -11.08 0.47 -15.35
C VAL A 522 -12.02 0.85 -14.20
N ILE A 523 -13.23 0.27 -14.16
CA ILE A 523 -14.20 0.50 -13.09
C ILE A 523 -13.68 -0.05 -11.77
N VAL A 524 -13.23 -1.31 -11.75
CA VAL A 524 -12.73 -1.94 -10.52
C VAL A 524 -11.50 -1.21 -9.98
N ASP A 525 -10.60 -0.81 -10.86
CA ASP A 525 -9.35 -0.13 -10.50
C ASP A 525 -9.59 1.31 -10.01
N GLY A 526 -10.44 2.06 -10.73
CA GLY A 526 -10.62 3.50 -10.50
C GLY A 526 -11.66 3.89 -9.46
N LEU A 527 -12.65 3.02 -9.15
CA LEU A 527 -13.69 3.40 -8.18
C LEU A 527 -13.11 3.57 -6.77
N PRO A 528 -13.39 4.70 -6.09
CA PRO A 528 -12.89 4.96 -4.73
C PRO A 528 -13.32 3.93 -3.68
N SER A 529 -14.45 3.25 -3.91
CA SER A 529 -14.95 2.19 -3.04
C SER A 529 -14.30 0.82 -3.27
N LEU A 530 -13.60 0.64 -4.38
CA LEU A 530 -12.98 -0.61 -4.81
C LEU A 530 -11.45 -0.47 -4.90
N GLY A 531 -10.93 -0.23 -6.11
CA GLY A 531 -9.50 -0.14 -6.38
C GLY A 531 -8.84 1.13 -5.89
N ALA A 532 -9.58 2.23 -5.91
CA ALA A 532 -9.13 3.57 -5.47
C ALA A 532 -7.78 3.99 -6.10
N ASP A 533 -7.44 3.46 -7.28
CA ASP A 533 -6.24 3.82 -8.01
C ASP A 533 -6.52 4.93 -9.03
N PHE A 534 -6.16 6.16 -8.68
CA PHE A 534 -6.37 7.32 -9.55
C PHE A 534 -5.40 7.37 -10.73
N GLY A 535 -4.26 6.69 -10.64
CA GLY A 535 -3.26 6.59 -11.70
C GLY A 535 -3.59 5.53 -12.76
N GLY A 536 -4.43 4.55 -12.40
CA GLY A 536 -4.76 3.41 -13.24
C GLY A 536 -5.62 3.74 -14.47
N PRO A 537 -6.81 4.32 -14.32
CA PRO A 537 -7.69 4.64 -15.44
C PRO A 537 -7.04 5.47 -16.55
N PRO A 538 -6.24 6.52 -16.26
CA PRO A 538 -5.50 7.28 -17.27
C PRO A 538 -4.57 6.45 -18.14
N ALA A 539 -4.03 5.39 -17.60
CA ALA A 539 -3.11 4.49 -18.32
C ALA A 539 -3.84 3.31 -19.00
N LEU A 540 -4.86 2.74 -18.33
CA LEU A 540 -5.63 1.62 -18.83
C LEU A 540 -6.47 1.99 -20.07
N VAL A 541 -7.18 3.12 -20.03
CA VAL A 541 -8.10 3.52 -21.11
C VAL A 541 -7.38 3.64 -22.46
N PRO A 542 -6.24 4.34 -22.60
CA PRO A 542 -5.49 4.36 -23.86
C PRO A 542 -4.99 2.99 -24.30
N GLY A 543 -4.50 2.16 -23.38
CA GLY A 543 -4.02 0.81 -23.72
C GLY A 543 -5.13 -0.09 -24.25
N ILE A 544 -6.32 -0.04 -23.64
CA ILE A 544 -7.52 -0.75 -24.09
C ILE A 544 -7.96 -0.23 -25.45
N ALA A 545 -7.97 1.09 -25.65
CA ALA A 545 -8.35 1.70 -26.93
C ALA A 545 -7.39 1.30 -28.06
N VAL A 546 -6.07 1.31 -27.81
CA VAL A 546 -5.06 0.82 -28.77
C VAL A 546 -5.32 -0.64 -29.13
N THR A 547 -5.54 -1.50 -28.14
CA THR A 547 -5.86 -2.91 -28.36
C THR A 547 -7.12 -3.07 -29.23
N ALA A 548 -8.20 -2.39 -28.87
CA ALA A 548 -9.48 -2.47 -29.58
C ALA A 548 -9.40 -1.97 -31.01
N LEU A 549 -8.68 -0.87 -31.27
CA LEU A 549 -8.46 -0.33 -32.62
C LEU A 549 -7.71 -1.34 -33.50
N LEU A 550 -6.66 -1.96 -32.97
CA LEU A 550 -5.88 -2.97 -33.70
C LEU A 550 -6.70 -4.24 -33.96
N VAL A 551 -7.51 -4.70 -32.99
CA VAL A 551 -8.46 -5.83 -33.18
C VAL A 551 -9.50 -5.51 -34.24
N ALA A 552 -10.00 -4.27 -34.29
CA ALA A 552 -10.91 -3.80 -35.35
C ALA A 552 -10.25 -3.71 -36.73
N GLY A 553 -8.93 -3.89 -36.83
CA GLY A 553 -8.17 -3.77 -38.08
C GLY A 553 -7.85 -2.34 -38.50
N VAL A 554 -7.92 -1.42 -37.52
CA VAL A 554 -7.64 0.00 -37.78
C VAL A 554 -6.13 0.23 -37.68
N ARG A 555 -5.51 0.80 -38.71
CA ARG A 555 -4.09 1.19 -38.68
C ARG A 555 -3.90 2.34 -37.70
N LEU A 556 -2.94 2.18 -36.76
CA LEU A 556 -2.57 3.26 -35.86
C LEU A 556 -1.79 4.33 -36.64
N THR A 557 -2.36 5.52 -36.71
CA THR A 557 -1.69 6.73 -37.18
C THR A 557 -1.37 7.62 -35.97
N TRP A 558 -0.34 8.46 -36.06
CA TRP A 558 0.00 9.39 -34.97
C TRP A 558 -1.18 10.25 -34.54
N GLN A 559 -2.05 10.66 -35.48
CA GLN A 559 -3.26 11.43 -35.20
C GLN A 559 -4.27 10.63 -34.34
N ARG A 560 -4.42 9.32 -34.59
CA ARG A 560 -5.31 8.44 -33.80
C ARG A 560 -4.74 8.19 -32.44
N VAL A 561 -3.42 8.01 -32.34
CA VAL A 561 -2.74 7.88 -31.04
C VAL A 561 -2.92 9.15 -30.24
N LEU A 562 -2.69 10.33 -30.81
CA LEU A 562 -2.96 11.62 -30.15
C LEU A 562 -4.44 11.77 -29.76
N GLY A 563 -5.37 11.32 -30.60
CA GLY A 563 -6.79 11.32 -30.28
C GLY A 563 -7.16 10.44 -29.09
N VAL A 564 -6.56 9.25 -28.99
CA VAL A 564 -6.74 8.34 -27.86
C VAL A 564 -6.13 8.93 -26.58
N LEU A 565 -4.90 9.46 -26.65
CA LEU A 565 -4.25 10.11 -25.52
C LEU A 565 -5.00 11.36 -25.06
N GLY A 566 -5.48 12.18 -26.04
CA GLY A 566 -6.29 13.34 -25.76
C GLY A 566 -7.64 13.00 -25.10
N ALA A 567 -8.30 11.95 -25.57
CA ALA A 567 -9.53 11.46 -24.93
C ALA A 567 -9.28 10.97 -23.51
N GLY A 568 -8.16 10.25 -23.27
CA GLY A 568 -7.72 9.85 -21.94
C GLY A 568 -7.46 11.07 -21.04
N ALA A 569 -6.74 12.07 -21.53
CA ALA A 569 -6.46 13.30 -20.80
C ALA A 569 -7.74 14.07 -20.44
N VAL A 570 -8.72 14.13 -21.35
CA VAL A 570 -10.03 14.75 -21.08
C VAL A 570 -10.78 14.01 -19.97
N VAL A 571 -10.75 12.69 -19.96
CA VAL A 571 -11.39 11.89 -18.89
C VAL A 571 -10.72 12.19 -17.54
N VAL A 572 -9.38 12.19 -17.48
CA VAL A 572 -8.63 12.53 -16.27
C VAL A 572 -8.95 13.94 -15.79
N ALA A 573 -8.92 14.91 -16.71
CA ALA A 573 -9.25 16.30 -16.41
C ALA A 573 -10.69 16.45 -15.87
N ALA A 574 -11.65 15.71 -16.44
CA ALA A 574 -13.03 15.71 -15.96
C ALA A 574 -13.15 15.19 -14.53
N PHE A 575 -12.47 14.08 -14.20
CA PHE A 575 -12.41 13.56 -12.82
C PHE A 575 -11.71 14.54 -11.87
N ALA A 576 -10.60 15.13 -12.30
CA ALA A 576 -9.84 16.08 -11.50
C ALA A 576 -10.64 17.35 -11.20
N ILE A 577 -11.35 17.88 -12.20
CA ILE A 577 -12.23 19.05 -12.03
C ILE A 577 -13.44 18.69 -11.15
N ALA A 578 -14.05 17.52 -11.36
CA ALA A 578 -15.16 17.08 -10.52
C ALA A 578 -14.76 16.93 -9.05
N ASP A 579 -13.55 16.45 -8.77
CA ASP A 579 -13.01 16.37 -7.42
C ASP A 579 -12.65 17.78 -6.86
N TRP A 580 -12.12 18.67 -7.68
CA TRP A 580 -11.81 20.04 -7.30
C TRP A 580 -13.05 20.86 -6.95
N LEU A 581 -14.20 20.59 -7.59
CA LEU A 581 -15.48 21.23 -7.28
C LEU A 581 -16.07 20.81 -5.93
N ARG A 582 -15.52 19.79 -5.27
CA ARG A 582 -15.92 19.40 -3.92
C ARG A 582 -15.44 20.43 -2.88
N PRO A 583 -16.07 20.50 -1.71
CA PRO A 583 -15.55 21.30 -0.59
C PRO A 583 -14.08 20.97 -0.33
N GLU A 584 -13.27 21.95 0.03
CA GLU A 584 -11.82 21.79 0.16
C GLU A 584 -11.41 20.63 1.08
N ALA A 585 -12.13 20.47 2.22
CA ALA A 585 -11.90 19.38 3.16
C ALA A 585 -12.23 17.98 2.62
N ALA A 586 -13.02 17.89 1.53
CA ALA A 586 -13.44 16.62 0.89
C ALA A 586 -12.69 16.34 -0.41
N ARG A 587 -11.78 17.23 -0.83
CA ARG A 587 -10.96 17.06 -2.05
C ARG A 587 -9.93 15.95 -1.83
N THR A 588 -9.75 15.15 -2.85
CA THR A 588 -8.64 14.18 -2.88
C THR A 588 -7.38 14.81 -3.48
N HIS A 589 -6.31 14.04 -3.61
CA HIS A 589 -5.07 14.50 -4.25
C HIS A 589 -5.27 15.04 -5.68
N LEU A 590 -6.32 14.61 -6.39
CA LEU A 590 -6.61 15.05 -7.75
C LEU A 590 -7.15 16.51 -7.75
N GLY A 591 -8.11 16.81 -6.89
CA GLY A 591 -8.63 18.17 -6.71
C GLY A 591 -7.58 19.12 -6.14
N ALA A 592 -6.75 18.64 -5.21
CA ALA A 592 -5.62 19.41 -4.71
C ALA A 592 -4.59 19.73 -5.81
N PHE A 593 -4.33 18.78 -6.72
CA PHE A 593 -3.44 19.01 -7.87
C PHE A 593 -4.00 20.09 -8.82
N VAL A 594 -5.32 20.09 -9.09
CA VAL A 594 -5.94 21.16 -9.89
C VAL A 594 -5.73 22.52 -9.21
N GLN A 595 -5.90 22.60 -7.89
CA GLN A 595 -5.65 23.83 -7.15
C GLN A 595 -4.19 24.28 -7.29
N GLN A 596 -3.22 23.38 -7.10
CA GLN A 596 -1.78 23.67 -7.27
C GLN A 596 -1.44 24.15 -8.68
N VAL A 597 -2.11 23.60 -9.71
CA VAL A 597 -1.94 24.09 -11.10
C VAL A 597 -2.49 25.51 -11.26
N LEU A 598 -3.64 25.81 -10.66
CA LEU A 598 -4.24 27.15 -10.69
C LEU A 598 -3.39 28.16 -9.89
N ASP A 599 -2.75 27.73 -8.81
CA ASP A 599 -1.83 28.54 -7.99
C ASP A 599 -0.45 28.73 -8.66
N GLY A 600 -0.22 28.14 -9.84
CA GLY A 600 1.03 28.26 -10.60
C GLY A 600 2.12 27.26 -10.23
N GLU A 601 1.87 26.32 -9.29
CA GLU A 601 2.82 25.33 -8.79
C GLU A 601 2.85 24.04 -9.61
N GLY A 602 2.07 23.95 -10.69
CA GLY A 602 1.93 22.71 -11.48
C GLY A 602 3.24 22.15 -12.04
N LEU A 603 4.18 23.02 -12.43
CA LEU A 603 5.50 22.61 -12.93
C LEU A 603 6.37 22.04 -11.82
N ASP A 604 6.28 22.57 -10.60
CA ASP A 604 7.03 22.08 -9.45
C ASP A 604 6.56 20.69 -9.02
N VAL A 605 5.26 20.42 -9.12
CA VAL A 605 4.71 19.07 -8.89
C VAL A 605 5.24 18.07 -9.92
N VAL A 606 5.27 18.44 -11.19
CA VAL A 606 5.80 17.60 -12.26
C VAL A 606 7.31 17.35 -12.06
N ALA A 607 8.09 18.40 -11.78
CA ALA A 607 9.53 18.30 -11.53
C ALA A 607 9.82 17.42 -10.31
N ARG A 608 9.05 17.57 -9.22
CA ARG A 608 9.15 16.74 -8.02
C ARG A 608 8.84 15.28 -8.31
N LYS A 609 7.77 14.97 -9.07
CA LYS A 609 7.46 13.58 -9.48
C LYS A 609 8.56 12.99 -10.36
N LEU A 610 9.11 13.76 -11.30
CA LEU A 610 10.22 13.32 -12.12
C LEU A 610 11.47 13.00 -11.27
N SER A 611 11.80 13.88 -10.33
CA SER A 611 12.90 13.67 -9.40
C SER A 611 12.70 12.45 -8.48
N GLN A 612 11.46 12.22 -8.02
CA GLN A 612 11.11 11.04 -7.24
C GLN A 612 11.24 9.75 -8.06
N ASN A 613 10.81 9.75 -9.33
CA ASN A 613 10.94 8.60 -10.22
C ASN A 613 12.41 8.26 -10.50
N VAL A 614 13.25 9.28 -10.76
CA VAL A 614 14.70 9.11 -10.95
C VAL A 614 15.36 8.72 -9.63
N GLY A 615 15.02 9.39 -8.54
CA GLY A 615 15.53 9.10 -7.20
C GLY A 615 15.18 7.68 -6.75
N GLY A 616 13.95 7.20 -7.02
CA GLY A 616 13.52 5.82 -6.74
C GLY A 616 14.33 4.75 -7.48
N ILE A 617 14.81 5.06 -8.70
CA ILE A 617 15.70 4.16 -9.44
C ILE A 617 17.09 4.10 -8.77
N VAL A 618 17.61 5.26 -8.37
CA VAL A 618 18.98 5.37 -7.84
C VAL A 618 19.07 4.90 -6.38
N SER A 619 18.02 5.06 -5.61
CA SER A 619 17.99 4.73 -4.17
C SER A 619 17.60 3.29 -3.85
N SER A 620 16.95 2.58 -4.77
CA SER A 620 16.54 1.19 -4.58
C SER A 620 17.58 0.21 -5.14
N PRO A 621 18.29 -0.59 -4.32
CA PRO A 621 19.22 -1.62 -4.83
C PRO A 621 18.53 -2.60 -5.79
N ALA A 622 17.27 -2.93 -5.56
CA ALA A 622 16.49 -3.80 -6.44
C ALA A 622 16.17 -3.13 -7.79
N ALA A 623 15.87 -1.83 -7.80
CA ALA A 623 15.64 -1.08 -9.03
C ALA A 623 16.97 -0.90 -9.81
N ILE A 624 18.07 -0.59 -9.12
CA ILE A 624 19.40 -0.53 -9.73
C ILE A 624 19.77 -1.89 -10.33
N ALA A 625 19.60 -2.97 -9.59
CA ALA A 625 19.84 -4.32 -10.09
C ALA A 625 18.97 -4.64 -11.31
N GLY A 626 17.71 -4.28 -11.28
CA GLY A 626 16.77 -4.44 -12.40
C GLY A 626 17.19 -3.66 -13.65
N VAL A 627 17.61 -2.42 -13.50
CA VAL A 627 18.11 -1.57 -14.59
C VAL A 627 19.45 -2.10 -15.13
N VAL A 628 20.37 -2.49 -14.24
CA VAL A 628 21.68 -3.07 -14.63
C VAL A 628 21.48 -4.41 -15.34
N VAL A 629 20.69 -5.31 -14.79
CA VAL A 629 20.37 -6.61 -15.41
C VAL A 629 19.65 -6.41 -16.74
N GLY A 630 18.64 -5.54 -16.79
CA GLY A 630 17.93 -5.19 -18.02
C GLY A 630 18.87 -4.58 -19.07
N GLY A 631 19.74 -3.66 -18.66
CA GLY A 631 20.76 -3.05 -19.54
C GLY A 631 21.79 -4.05 -20.04
N LEU A 632 22.26 -4.96 -19.17
CA LEU A 632 23.20 -6.03 -19.56
C LEU A 632 22.55 -7.02 -20.51
N LEU A 633 21.28 -7.38 -20.29
CA LEU A 633 20.51 -8.25 -21.18
C LEU A 633 20.26 -7.59 -22.54
N LEU A 634 19.92 -6.31 -22.53
CA LEU A 634 19.76 -5.52 -23.76
C LEU A 634 21.12 -5.43 -24.51
N TRP A 635 22.20 -5.08 -23.80
CA TRP A 635 23.54 -5.03 -24.37
C TRP A 635 23.99 -6.39 -24.91
N ALA A 636 23.84 -7.46 -24.12
CA ALA A 636 24.17 -8.81 -24.53
C ALA A 636 23.32 -9.25 -25.75
N GLY A 637 22.04 -8.95 -25.70
CA GLY A 637 21.13 -9.21 -26.80
C GLY A 637 21.50 -8.48 -28.10
N LEU A 638 21.88 -7.21 -27.99
CA LEU A 638 22.37 -6.42 -29.13
C LEU A 638 23.74 -6.92 -29.61
N ARG A 639 24.69 -7.12 -28.68
CA ARG A 639 26.08 -7.53 -29.00
C ARG A 639 26.16 -8.90 -29.63
N TRP A 640 25.36 -9.83 -29.14
CA TRP A 640 25.34 -11.21 -29.61
C TRP A 640 24.25 -11.49 -30.63
N ARG A 641 23.46 -10.47 -31.03
CA ARG A 641 22.28 -10.61 -31.91
C ARG A 641 21.33 -11.71 -31.42
N VAL A 642 21.18 -11.84 -30.11
CA VAL A 642 20.35 -12.83 -29.42
C VAL A 642 19.10 -12.18 -28.84
N LEU A 643 18.89 -10.88 -29.08
CA LEU A 643 17.65 -10.25 -28.66
C LEU A 643 16.48 -11.04 -29.24
N PRO A 644 15.50 -11.42 -28.41
CA PRO A 644 14.31 -12.14 -28.84
C PRO A 644 13.35 -11.22 -29.64
N VAL A 645 13.88 -10.31 -30.44
CA VAL A 645 13.09 -9.50 -31.38
C VAL A 645 12.49 -10.38 -32.44
N GLU A 646 13.23 -11.39 -32.89
CA GLU A 646 12.75 -12.35 -33.89
C GLU A 646 11.55 -13.16 -33.39
N PRO A 647 11.58 -13.78 -32.17
CA PRO A 647 10.39 -14.41 -31.60
C PRO A 647 9.17 -13.50 -31.52
N VAL A 648 9.35 -12.25 -31.11
CA VAL A 648 8.25 -11.27 -31.05
C VAL A 648 7.73 -10.97 -32.44
N ARG A 649 8.61 -10.71 -33.41
CA ARG A 649 8.25 -10.40 -34.80
C ARG A 649 7.53 -11.58 -35.48
N GLU A 650 8.03 -12.80 -35.33
CA GLU A 650 7.42 -14.03 -35.81
C GLU A 650 6.02 -14.22 -35.18
N THR A 651 5.92 -14.04 -33.84
CA THR A 651 4.66 -14.20 -33.12
C THR A 651 3.61 -13.20 -33.61
N VAL A 652 3.98 -11.92 -33.77
CA VAL A 652 3.08 -10.86 -34.23
C VAL A 652 2.66 -11.09 -35.70
N ALA A 653 3.60 -11.55 -36.52
CA ALA A 653 3.29 -11.87 -37.93
C ALA A 653 2.31 -13.05 -38.06
N ALA A 654 2.50 -14.11 -37.27
CA ALA A 654 1.64 -15.30 -37.28
C ALA A 654 0.30 -15.09 -36.56
N GLN A 655 0.31 -14.24 -35.48
CA GLN A 655 -0.86 -13.92 -34.65
C GLN A 655 -0.98 -12.41 -34.39
N PRO A 656 -1.60 -11.65 -35.31
CA PRO A 656 -1.74 -10.20 -35.17
C PRO A 656 -2.46 -9.75 -33.88
N LEU A 657 -3.30 -10.61 -33.30
CA LEU A 657 -3.98 -10.34 -32.02
C LEU A 657 -2.99 -10.22 -30.84
N VAL A 658 -1.88 -11.00 -30.86
CA VAL A 658 -0.82 -10.87 -29.86
C VAL A 658 -0.13 -9.52 -30.00
N GLY A 659 0.08 -9.06 -31.24
CA GLY A 659 0.60 -7.71 -31.51
C GLY A 659 -0.31 -6.62 -30.96
N ALA A 660 -1.62 -6.79 -31.08
CA ALA A 660 -2.60 -5.87 -30.51
C ALA A 660 -2.54 -5.85 -28.97
N ALA A 661 -2.48 -7.03 -28.34
CA ALA A 661 -2.34 -7.13 -26.89
C ALA A 661 -1.03 -6.53 -26.38
N LEU A 662 0.09 -6.83 -27.06
CA LEU A 662 1.40 -6.29 -26.72
C LEU A 662 1.42 -4.77 -26.83
N ALA A 663 0.90 -4.20 -27.91
CA ALA A 663 0.83 -2.75 -28.09
C ALA A 663 -0.01 -2.08 -26.99
N GLY A 664 -1.16 -2.66 -26.66
CA GLY A 664 -2.01 -2.16 -25.57
C GLY A 664 -1.34 -2.26 -24.19
N ALA A 665 -0.74 -3.40 -23.86
CA ALA A 665 -0.02 -3.60 -22.62
C ALA A 665 1.16 -2.61 -22.49
N CYS A 666 1.99 -2.48 -23.53
CA CYS A 666 3.10 -1.52 -23.54
C CYS A 666 2.61 -0.07 -23.39
N THR A 667 1.48 0.29 -24.02
CA THR A 667 0.87 1.63 -23.86
C THR A 667 0.45 1.86 -22.40
N THR A 668 -0.27 0.89 -21.79
CA THR A 668 -0.68 0.99 -20.39
C THR A 668 0.51 1.10 -19.45
N LEU A 669 1.55 0.27 -19.63
CA LEU A 669 2.72 0.27 -18.77
C LEU A 669 3.57 1.54 -18.92
N ALA A 670 3.70 2.09 -20.14
CA ALA A 670 4.41 3.33 -20.40
C ALA A 670 3.70 4.54 -19.76
N LEU A 671 2.37 4.60 -19.89
CA LEU A 671 1.58 5.64 -19.25
C LEU A 671 1.55 5.45 -17.73
N GLY A 672 1.44 4.21 -17.25
CA GLY A 672 1.53 3.90 -15.82
C GLY A 672 2.87 4.32 -15.22
N PHE A 673 3.99 4.13 -15.93
CA PHE A 673 5.29 4.67 -15.54
C PHE A 673 5.27 6.19 -15.37
N ALA A 674 4.60 6.90 -16.27
CA ALA A 674 4.59 8.36 -16.27
C ALA A 674 3.67 8.95 -15.18
N VAL A 675 2.56 8.26 -14.86
CA VAL A 675 1.52 8.82 -13.96
C VAL A 675 1.63 8.30 -12.54
N ASN A 676 2.18 7.06 -12.37
CA ASN A 676 2.23 6.39 -11.07
C ASN A 676 3.47 6.80 -10.27
N ASP A 677 3.37 6.80 -8.95
CA ASP A 677 4.44 7.15 -8.02
C ASP A 677 5.52 6.06 -7.86
N SER A 678 5.24 4.83 -8.30
CA SER A 678 6.21 3.72 -8.27
C SER A 678 7.15 3.67 -9.48
N GLY A 679 7.01 4.60 -10.43
CA GLY A 679 7.93 4.78 -11.53
C GLY A 679 8.25 3.48 -12.29
N ILE A 680 9.54 3.13 -12.34
CA ILE A 680 10.08 1.98 -13.12
C ILE A 680 9.54 0.61 -12.66
N LEU A 681 9.04 0.49 -11.44
CA LEU A 681 8.49 -0.77 -10.94
C LEU A 681 7.27 -1.23 -11.76
N VAL A 682 6.46 -0.30 -12.25
CA VAL A 682 5.27 -0.60 -13.06
C VAL A 682 5.63 -1.34 -14.35
N PRO A 683 6.49 -0.80 -15.24
CA PRO A 683 6.87 -1.54 -16.44
C PRO A 683 7.70 -2.80 -16.13
N LEU A 684 8.52 -2.83 -15.09
CA LEU A 684 9.27 -4.04 -14.72
C LEU A 684 8.35 -5.20 -14.37
N VAL A 685 7.36 -4.98 -13.52
CA VAL A 685 6.40 -6.01 -13.11
C VAL A 685 5.49 -6.41 -14.25
N GLY A 686 4.98 -5.44 -15.03
CA GLY A 686 4.12 -5.74 -16.17
C GLY A 686 4.85 -6.52 -17.27
N LEU A 687 6.07 -6.13 -17.62
CA LEU A 687 6.90 -6.84 -18.61
C LEU A 687 7.31 -8.23 -18.10
N ALA A 688 7.48 -8.40 -16.80
CA ALA A 688 7.75 -9.70 -16.20
C ALA A 688 6.60 -10.71 -16.45
N LEU A 689 5.37 -10.24 -16.64
CA LEU A 689 4.25 -11.06 -17.10
C LEU A 689 4.17 -11.15 -18.65
N VAL A 690 4.32 -10.02 -19.34
CA VAL A 690 4.16 -9.95 -20.83
C VAL A 690 5.20 -10.80 -21.57
N ILE A 691 6.48 -10.73 -21.14
CA ILE A 691 7.56 -11.45 -21.80
C ILE A 691 7.31 -12.96 -21.82
N PRO A 692 7.03 -13.62 -20.69
CA PRO A 692 6.70 -15.04 -20.69
C PRO A 692 5.43 -15.39 -21.50
N LEU A 693 4.38 -14.54 -21.47
CA LEU A 693 3.18 -14.77 -22.29
C LEU A 693 3.48 -14.78 -23.79
N VAL A 694 4.25 -13.80 -24.27
CA VAL A 694 4.66 -13.73 -25.68
C VAL A 694 5.56 -14.92 -26.03
N LEU A 695 6.49 -15.29 -25.16
CA LEU A 695 7.39 -16.43 -25.36
C LEU A 695 6.62 -17.77 -25.40
N ALA A 696 5.60 -17.92 -24.56
CA ALA A 696 4.72 -19.08 -24.56
C ALA A 696 3.95 -19.19 -25.88
N GLU A 697 3.39 -18.09 -26.40
CA GLU A 697 2.69 -18.13 -27.68
C GLU A 697 3.64 -18.39 -28.85
N TRP A 698 4.83 -17.77 -28.86
CA TRP A 698 5.85 -18.07 -29.87
C TRP A 698 6.19 -19.55 -29.94
N THR A 699 6.50 -20.16 -28.79
CA THR A 699 6.84 -21.59 -28.73
C THR A 699 5.64 -22.49 -29.05
N ALA A 700 4.41 -22.06 -28.75
CA ALA A 700 3.19 -22.77 -29.17
C ALA A 700 3.04 -22.78 -30.72
N GLN A 701 3.32 -21.65 -31.37
CA GLN A 701 3.29 -21.56 -32.84
C GLN A 701 4.31 -22.48 -33.50
N LEU A 702 5.56 -22.51 -32.94
CA LEU A 702 6.60 -23.41 -33.45
C LEU A 702 6.17 -24.87 -33.43
N ARG A 703 5.48 -25.28 -32.37
CA ARG A 703 5.00 -26.65 -32.18
C ARG A 703 3.84 -27.01 -33.09
N ARG A 704 3.09 -26.02 -33.60
CA ARG A 704 2.00 -26.23 -34.58
C ARG A 704 2.54 -26.43 -36.01
N VAL A 705 3.73 -25.91 -36.29
CA VAL A 705 4.37 -26.00 -37.64
C VAL A 705 5.21 -27.29 -37.75
N GLU A 706 5.70 -27.83 -36.65
CA GLU A 706 6.43 -29.12 -36.65
C GLU A 706 5.42 -30.26 -36.90
N PRO A 707 5.59 -31.08 -38.00
CA PRO A 707 4.78 -32.30 -38.14
C PRO A 707 5.00 -33.21 -36.96
N ALA A 708 3.94 -33.87 -36.51
CA ALA A 708 4.05 -34.94 -35.52
C ALA A 708 4.97 -36.04 -36.10
N ALA A 709 6.21 -36.09 -35.61
CA ALA A 709 7.16 -37.15 -35.93
C ALA A 709 6.87 -38.40 -35.10
#